data_77c2b5eb132ca379a7b20e6d0c65ff19
#
_entry.id   77c2b5eb132ca379a7b20e6d0c65ff19
#
_cell.length_a   1.000
_cell.length_b   1.000
_cell.length_c   1.000
_cell.angle_alpha   90.00
_cell.angle_beta   90.00
_cell.angle_gamma   90.00
#
_symmetry.space_group_name_H-M   'P 1'
#
loop_
_entity.id
_entity.type
_entity.pdbx_description
1 polymer ?
#
loop_
_entity_poly.entity_id
_entity_poly.type
_entity_poly.pdbx_seq_one_letter_code
_entity_poly.pdbx_strand_id
1 'polypeptide(L)'
;MNEKFHRIIFIIIAIAIAAVMFSLVGDYGSSIAEDEYQITQSIQLDRYYKSFGSDTSILQSSHPMYSGWFNALTVTMSDVFSKFEIRSVRHAMNALFGFVGILFAALLAKRCRNWRTASFTMLLLGFSPVIFGHSMFNLDDIPVFATFAASLYFAKRLADHFPKPKIIDAVFFALTSSLSIAANPDSSLIVAVALIICIIGLVAQRKHNEIKKAAIRYSIFAVCSLAVIFGIVILLIPQGISEWLGSFSPNAPTRILFEGKLFWTDLLPWYYNTKMLVMTIPAAVFVGMLLALGLCFVKKTNRAEIITFLVISVLAVLLFSLKSDTTGIWQHLLYAEIPLYIVSAIGFDMLVESSRTKATQIAGIAIPLLLMVMPAIHIFRCHPYSHIYYNEFTGGLSHAFGRYELENYGTSNREAAQWVIDNGKYNLSGNQLFVATRSEKAGKHYFGEYKYEVSIVETRWAERANHIWDYAIFPVTGIEPEILASKYFPQKNTVDTISIDNVPICLVLQRIDTCDLYGRGYLANNDVQNAIELLEMAVYNDPTNESAMINLIDANLRINNKDAMKKWIDRFLEIAPRDDVGNYYNAYYQNITGNNDEAERISKEIIEYNPRFSLAYMFLSMVYTLQKRYDEAENIILSTVDYDIYDEQAARQLVRVYNAQQKDISEAELSYYDYASKSYDRRGKKELAEKYKRLYEETKNKQ
;
A
#
# COMPACT_ATOMS: atom_id res chain seq x y z
N MET A 1 1.24 -25.25 37.20
CA MET A 1 2.64 -24.97 36.82
C MET A 1 3.06 -23.64 37.43
N ASN A 2 4.33 -23.55 37.94
CA ASN A 2 4.82 -22.38 38.68
C ASN A 2 4.96 -21.15 37.73
N GLU A 3 4.64 -19.94 38.20
CA GLU A 3 4.76 -18.68 37.45
C GLU A 3 6.21 -18.46 36.95
N LYS A 4 7.20 -18.88 37.72
CA LYS A 4 8.61 -18.86 37.32
C LYS A 4 8.89 -19.69 36.06
N PHE A 5 8.24 -20.84 35.93
CA PHE A 5 8.40 -21.71 34.75
C PHE A 5 7.86 -21.06 33.49
N HIS A 6 6.67 -20.46 33.53
CA HIS A 6 6.09 -19.74 32.38
C HIS A 6 6.93 -18.52 31.98
N ARG A 7 7.55 -17.82 32.95
CA ARG A 7 8.47 -16.73 32.67
C ARG A 7 9.73 -17.20 31.93
N ILE A 8 10.28 -18.35 32.31
CA ILE A 8 11.47 -18.94 31.66
C ILE A 8 11.10 -19.31 30.19
N ILE A 9 9.96 -19.96 29.97
CA ILE A 9 9.47 -20.30 28.63
C ILE A 9 9.33 -19.03 27.79
N PHE A 10 8.74 -17.96 28.31
CA PHE A 10 8.61 -16.68 27.64
C PHE A 10 9.96 -16.12 27.20
N ILE A 11 10.95 -16.13 28.08
CA ILE A 11 12.31 -15.64 27.77
C ILE A 11 12.95 -16.48 26.66
N ILE A 12 12.82 -17.81 26.72
CA ILE A 12 13.37 -18.72 25.69
C ILE A 12 12.72 -18.41 24.31
N ILE A 13 11.40 -18.27 24.27
CA ILE A 13 10.67 -17.91 23.03
C ILE A 13 11.14 -16.55 22.51
N ALA A 14 11.28 -15.56 23.37
CA ALA A 14 11.73 -14.22 23.00
C ALA A 14 13.12 -14.24 22.38
N ILE A 15 14.07 -14.96 23.01
CA ILE A 15 15.45 -15.12 22.50
C ILE A 15 15.43 -15.85 21.15
N ALA A 16 14.63 -16.92 21.02
CA ALA A 16 14.54 -17.68 19.77
C ALA A 16 14.00 -16.82 18.61
N ILE A 17 12.91 -16.07 18.83
CA ILE A 17 12.35 -15.16 17.82
C ILE A 17 13.38 -14.09 17.43
N ALA A 18 14.03 -13.43 18.41
CA ALA A 18 15.06 -12.44 18.13
C ALA A 18 16.21 -13.05 17.30
N ALA A 19 16.69 -14.23 17.69
CA ALA A 19 17.77 -14.91 16.97
C ALA A 19 17.39 -15.19 15.51
N VAL A 20 16.18 -15.69 15.25
CA VAL A 20 15.67 -15.94 13.88
C VAL A 20 15.56 -14.63 13.11
N MET A 21 14.95 -13.57 13.69
CA MET A 21 14.79 -12.29 13.00
C MET A 21 16.16 -11.71 12.59
N PHE A 22 17.12 -11.65 13.48
CA PHE A 22 18.45 -11.09 13.18
C PHE A 22 19.31 -11.97 12.28
N SER A 23 19.07 -13.28 12.22
CA SER A 23 19.78 -14.16 11.28
C SER A 23 19.29 -14.03 9.84
N LEU A 24 18.04 -13.61 9.61
CA LEU A 24 17.41 -13.59 8.29
C LEU A 24 17.29 -12.16 7.69
N VAL A 25 17.49 -11.11 8.49
CA VAL A 25 17.25 -9.72 8.04
C VAL A 25 18.11 -9.30 6.84
N GLY A 26 19.32 -9.83 6.70
CA GLY A 26 20.24 -9.49 5.61
C GLY A 26 19.83 -10.01 4.23
N ASP A 27 18.87 -10.94 4.18
CA ASP A 27 18.46 -11.57 2.93
C ASP A 27 17.34 -10.80 2.21
N TYR A 28 16.64 -9.91 2.93
CA TYR A 28 15.54 -9.12 2.35
C TYR A 28 16.05 -8.00 1.45
N GLY A 29 15.38 -7.81 0.30
CA GLY A 29 15.62 -6.68 -0.59
C GLY A 29 15.05 -5.38 -0.04
N SER A 30 15.53 -4.24 -0.54
CA SER A 30 14.94 -2.93 -0.27
C SER A 30 13.60 -2.76 -0.98
N SER A 31 12.74 -1.92 -0.43
CA SER A 31 11.54 -1.50 -1.15
C SER A 31 11.87 -0.47 -2.22
N ILE A 32 11.05 -0.41 -3.29
CA ILE A 32 11.18 0.64 -4.31
C ILE A 32 11.15 2.03 -3.67
N ALA A 33 10.26 2.26 -2.73
CA ALA A 33 10.16 3.54 -2.01
C ALA A 33 11.44 3.86 -1.22
N GLU A 34 12.10 2.86 -0.63
CA GLU A 34 13.36 3.04 0.07
C GLU A 34 14.45 3.56 -0.87
N ASP A 35 14.56 2.97 -2.06
CA ASP A 35 15.57 3.33 -3.05
C ASP A 35 15.25 4.66 -3.76
N GLU A 36 13.98 4.91 -4.07
CA GLU A 36 13.57 6.11 -4.82
C GLU A 36 13.67 7.40 -4.01
N TYR A 37 13.18 7.41 -2.77
CA TYR A 37 13.09 8.67 -2.02
C TYR A 37 13.41 8.56 -0.51
N GLN A 38 13.12 7.43 0.16
CA GLN A 38 13.22 7.37 1.62
C GLN A 38 14.66 7.56 2.12
N ILE A 39 15.66 6.95 1.49
CA ILE A 39 17.07 7.15 1.88
C ILE A 39 17.46 8.62 1.76
N THR A 40 17.11 9.26 0.64
CA THR A 40 17.41 10.68 0.40
C THR A 40 16.72 11.57 1.44
N GLN A 41 15.43 11.36 1.68
CA GLN A 41 14.69 12.09 2.70
C GLN A 41 15.27 11.86 4.11
N SER A 42 15.67 10.62 4.43
CA SER A 42 16.28 10.29 5.72
C SER A 42 17.56 11.07 5.96
N ILE A 43 18.42 11.17 4.94
CA ILE A 43 19.66 11.94 5.01
C ILE A 43 19.38 13.46 5.16
N GLN A 44 18.40 13.97 4.42
CA GLN A 44 18.00 15.39 4.54
C GLN A 44 17.42 15.70 5.92
N LEU A 45 16.61 14.81 6.47
CA LEU A 45 16.02 14.97 7.78
C LEU A 45 17.04 14.84 8.91
N ASP A 46 18.00 13.92 8.80
CA ASP A 46 19.13 13.80 9.73
C ASP A 46 19.98 15.10 9.73
N ARG A 47 20.26 15.67 8.56
CA ARG A 47 20.93 16.97 8.45
C ARG A 47 20.12 18.10 9.07
N TYR A 48 18.80 18.14 8.86
CA TYR A 48 17.92 19.12 9.50
C TYR A 48 18.06 19.07 11.02
N TYR A 49 17.99 17.87 11.63
CA TYR A 49 18.13 17.74 13.08
C TYR A 49 19.54 18.09 13.57
N LYS A 50 20.59 17.61 12.90
CA LYS A 50 21.98 17.91 13.27
C LYS A 50 22.32 19.40 13.12
N SER A 51 21.70 20.10 12.20
CA SER A 51 21.88 21.54 11.98
C SER A 51 20.94 22.43 12.79
N PHE A 52 20.10 21.85 13.65
CA PHE A 52 19.05 22.56 14.41
C PHE A 52 18.12 23.38 13.48
N GLY A 53 17.76 22.83 12.32
CA GLY A 53 16.85 23.46 11.38
C GLY A 53 17.48 24.42 10.38
N SER A 54 18.81 24.55 10.34
CA SER A 54 19.49 25.42 9.36
C SER A 54 19.54 24.82 7.96
N ASP A 55 19.61 23.49 7.83
CA ASP A 55 19.45 22.78 6.55
C ASP A 55 17.97 22.51 6.32
N THR A 56 17.37 23.23 5.36
CA THR A 56 15.94 23.14 5.04
C THR A 56 15.64 22.27 3.81
N SER A 57 16.60 21.47 3.33
CA SER A 57 16.46 20.65 2.12
C SER A 57 15.28 19.68 2.18
N ILE A 58 14.96 19.15 3.36
CA ILE A 58 13.82 18.24 3.58
C ILE A 58 12.47 18.93 3.32
N LEU A 59 12.35 20.24 3.50
CA LEU A 59 11.09 20.98 3.30
C LEU A 59 10.67 21.05 1.83
N GLN A 60 11.56 20.71 0.90
CA GLN A 60 11.28 20.68 -0.54
C GLN A 60 10.76 19.30 -1.00
N SER A 61 10.69 18.32 -0.10
CA SER A 61 10.20 16.98 -0.45
C SER A 61 8.70 16.96 -0.70
N SER A 62 8.30 16.35 -1.81
CA SER A 62 6.88 16.16 -2.19
C SER A 62 6.29 14.84 -1.70
N HIS A 63 7.11 13.94 -1.16
CA HIS A 63 6.66 12.63 -0.69
C HIS A 63 6.33 12.64 0.81
N PRO A 64 5.32 11.88 1.27
CA PRO A 64 5.00 11.76 2.68
C PRO A 64 6.18 11.15 3.46
N MET A 65 6.40 11.65 4.67
CA MET A 65 7.45 11.14 5.56
C MET A 65 6.86 10.25 6.67
N TYR A 66 6.48 9.03 6.31
CA TYR A 66 6.15 8.03 7.33
C TYR A 66 7.40 7.73 8.18
N SER A 67 7.21 7.61 9.49
CA SER A 67 8.28 7.29 10.44
C SER A 67 9.55 8.15 10.28
N GLY A 68 9.41 9.44 9.93
CA GLY A 68 10.53 10.33 9.59
C GLY A 68 11.64 10.35 10.66
N TRP A 69 11.29 10.51 11.94
CA TRP A 69 12.25 10.49 13.07
C TRP A 69 13.05 9.17 13.14
N PHE A 70 12.39 8.01 12.85
CA PHE A 70 13.06 6.71 12.83
C PHE A 70 13.99 6.60 11.63
N ASN A 71 13.55 7.05 10.47
CA ASN A 71 14.35 7.07 9.26
C ASN A 71 15.62 7.93 9.43
N ALA A 72 15.53 9.11 10.05
CA ALA A 72 16.70 9.92 10.41
C ALA A 72 17.62 9.21 11.43
N LEU A 73 17.04 8.56 12.43
CA LEU A 73 17.80 7.78 13.41
C LEU A 73 18.61 6.65 12.73
N THR A 74 18.05 6.01 11.69
CA THR A 74 18.79 4.96 10.93
C THR A 74 20.02 5.52 10.21
N VAL A 75 19.97 6.76 9.71
CA VAL A 75 21.14 7.45 9.12
C VAL A 75 22.20 7.73 10.17
N THR A 76 21.80 8.31 11.31
CA THR A 76 22.72 8.53 12.44
C THR A 76 23.40 7.23 12.88
N MET A 77 22.65 6.10 12.96
CA MET A 77 23.23 4.80 13.29
C MET A 77 24.15 4.27 12.18
N SER A 78 23.85 4.53 10.91
CA SER A 78 24.74 4.17 9.80
C SER A 78 26.08 4.91 9.86
N ASP A 79 26.09 6.15 10.32
CA ASP A 79 27.34 6.89 10.58
C ASP A 79 28.19 6.23 11.68
N VAL A 80 27.53 5.72 12.74
CA VAL A 80 28.19 4.98 13.84
C VAL A 80 28.71 3.61 13.35
N PHE A 81 27.93 2.91 12.54
CA PHE A 81 28.25 1.60 11.98
C PHE A 81 28.74 1.70 10.54
N SER A 82 29.62 2.65 10.24
CA SER A 82 30.09 3.04 8.91
C SER A 82 30.75 1.91 8.07
N LYS A 83 31.03 0.75 8.68
CA LYS A 83 31.53 -0.44 7.96
C LYS A 83 30.45 -1.22 7.24
N PHE A 84 29.19 -0.96 7.54
CA PHE A 84 28.04 -1.63 6.93
C PHE A 84 27.34 -0.69 5.95
N GLU A 85 26.77 -1.28 4.92
CA GLU A 85 25.91 -0.52 4.01
C GLU A 85 24.70 0.07 4.75
N ILE A 86 24.30 1.30 4.37
CA ILE A 86 23.19 2.03 5.01
C ILE A 86 21.89 1.19 5.06
N ARG A 87 21.55 0.44 3.99
CA ARG A 87 20.36 -0.42 3.95
C ARG A 87 20.42 -1.53 4.98
N SER A 88 21.57 -2.17 5.13
CA SER A 88 21.76 -3.23 6.14
C SER A 88 21.53 -2.72 7.57
N VAL A 89 22.01 -1.50 7.88
CA VAL A 89 21.77 -0.87 9.19
C VAL A 89 20.30 -0.53 9.37
N ARG A 90 19.66 0.02 8.35
CA ARG A 90 18.23 0.37 8.34
C ARG A 90 17.35 -0.85 8.60
N HIS A 91 17.59 -1.93 7.87
CA HIS A 91 16.86 -3.19 8.02
C HIS A 91 17.08 -3.83 9.38
N ALA A 92 18.32 -3.85 9.88
CA ALA A 92 18.62 -4.37 11.22
C ALA A 92 17.92 -3.58 12.33
N MET A 93 17.89 -2.24 12.22
CA MET A 93 17.13 -1.40 13.15
C MET A 93 15.62 -1.63 13.04
N ASN A 94 15.10 -1.82 11.83
CA ASN A 94 13.70 -2.14 11.62
C ASN A 94 13.33 -3.49 12.28
N ALA A 95 14.16 -4.52 12.11
CA ALA A 95 14.00 -5.81 12.79
C ALA A 95 14.03 -5.69 14.32
N LEU A 96 14.91 -4.83 14.85
CA LEU A 96 14.95 -4.53 16.29
C LEU A 96 13.63 -3.91 16.76
N PHE A 97 13.09 -2.92 16.02
CA PHE A 97 11.82 -2.29 16.37
C PHE A 97 10.65 -3.26 16.24
N GLY A 98 10.62 -4.11 15.21
CA GLY A 98 9.64 -5.19 15.08
C GLY A 98 9.64 -6.11 16.30
N PHE A 99 10.82 -6.59 16.72
CA PHE A 99 10.97 -7.39 17.92
C PHE A 99 10.53 -6.65 19.20
N VAL A 100 10.88 -5.38 19.34
CA VAL A 100 10.48 -4.53 20.48
C VAL A 100 8.96 -4.38 20.52
N GLY A 101 8.30 -4.18 19.38
CA GLY A 101 6.84 -4.13 19.29
C GLY A 101 6.17 -5.43 19.74
N ILE A 102 6.66 -6.57 19.25
CA ILE A 102 6.19 -7.91 19.68
C ILE A 102 6.39 -8.09 21.18
N LEU A 103 7.53 -7.68 21.70
CA LEU A 103 7.86 -7.78 23.14
C LEU A 103 6.89 -6.93 23.99
N PHE A 104 6.64 -5.67 23.62
CA PHE A 104 5.71 -4.81 24.36
C PHE A 104 4.26 -5.32 24.29
N ALA A 105 3.82 -5.85 23.15
CA ALA A 105 2.52 -6.48 23.03
C ALA A 105 2.39 -7.71 23.95
N ALA A 106 3.41 -8.55 24.00
CA ALA A 106 3.44 -9.71 24.91
C ALA A 106 3.49 -9.29 26.40
N LEU A 107 4.25 -8.25 26.74
CA LEU A 107 4.27 -7.71 28.11
C LEU A 107 2.94 -7.06 28.49
N LEU A 108 2.22 -6.45 27.54
CA LEU A 108 0.86 -5.97 27.74
C LEU A 108 -0.11 -7.12 28.01
N ALA A 109 -0.04 -8.20 27.26
CA ALA A 109 -0.83 -9.40 27.46
C ALA A 109 -0.57 -10.04 28.86
N LYS A 110 0.70 -10.06 29.30
CA LYS A 110 1.07 -10.46 30.66
C LYS A 110 0.38 -9.61 31.72
N ARG A 111 0.31 -8.30 31.51
CA ARG A 111 -0.36 -7.39 32.44
C ARG A 111 -1.87 -7.60 32.49
N CYS A 112 -2.46 -7.93 31.38
CA CYS A 112 -3.88 -8.24 31.32
C CYS A 112 -4.22 -9.58 31.98
N ARG A 113 -3.26 -10.54 32.00
CA ARG A 113 -3.53 -11.86 32.56
C ARG A 113 -2.32 -12.52 33.20
N ASN A 114 -1.43 -13.20 32.46
CA ASN A 114 -0.31 -13.96 33.03
C ASN A 114 0.82 -14.20 31.99
N TRP A 115 1.93 -14.84 32.42
CA TRP A 115 3.08 -15.14 31.55
C TRP A 115 2.76 -16.15 30.43
N ARG A 116 1.77 -17.04 30.59
CA ARG A 116 1.35 -17.97 29.52
C ARG A 116 0.66 -17.20 28.40
N THR A 117 -0.20 -16.25 28.73
CA THR A 117 -0.80 -15.34 27.75
C THR A 117 0.27 -14.54 27.01
N ALA A 118 1.30 -14.05 27.72
CA ALA A 118 2.44 -13.39 27.08
C ALA A 118 3.17 -14.30 26.10
N SER A 119 3.40 -15.57 26.46
CA SER A 119 4.04 -16.55 25.57
C SER A 119 3.21 -16.82 24.32
N PHE A 120 1.89 -16.95 24.45
CA PHE A 120 1.00 -17.09 23.29
C PHE A 120 1.03 -15.84 22.40
N THR A 121 0.96 -14.63 22.98
CA THR A 121 1.08 -13.38 22.20
C THR A 121 2.40 -13.32 21.45
N MET A 122 3.50 -13.67 22.11
CA MET A 122 4.85 -13.68 21.53
C MET A 122 4.95 -14.66 20.35
N LEU A 123 4.37 -15.87 20.47
CA LEU A 123 4.32 -16.86 19.40
C LEU A 123 3.45 -16.43 18.24
N LEU A 124 2.23 -15.96 18.54
CA LEU A 124 1.28 -15.54 17.51
C LEU A 124 1.81 -14.39 16.66
N LEU A 125 2.39 -13.33 17.29
CA LEU A 125 2.98 -12.18 16.60
C LEU A 125 4.31 -12.53 15.94
N GLY A 126 5.20 -13.24 16.65
CA GLY A 126 6.54 -13.55 16.17
C GLY A 126 6.57 -14.53 14.99
N PHE A 127 5.53 -15.37 14.86
CA PHE A 127 5.33 -16.26 13.71
C PHE A 127 4.17 -15.83 12.82
N SER A 128 3.69 -14.59 12.92
CA SER A 128 2.82 -13.99 11.91
C SER A 128 3.67 -13.62 10.69
N PRO A 129 3.44 -14.22 9.51
CA PRO A 129 4.31 -14.00 8.36
C PRO A 129 4.35 -12.53 7.92
N VAL A 130 3.22 -11.84 7.98
CA VAL A 130 3.13 -10.42 7.63
C VAL A 130 3.95 -9.57 8.60
N ILE A 131 3.72 -9.71 9.92
CA ILE A 131 4.47 -8.93 10.93
C ILE A 131 5.96 -9.27 10.87
N PHE A 132 6.31 -10.56 10.73
CA PHE A 132 7.70 -11.00 10.61
C PHE A 132 8.37 -10.40 9.39
N GLY A 133 7.77 -10.54 8.20
CA GLY A 133 8.36 -10.07 6.96
C GLY A 133 8.49 -8.54 6.90
N HIS A 134 7.43 -7.81 7.27
CA HIS A 134 7.50 -6.34 7.34
C HIS A 134 8.54 -5.84 8.35
N SER A 135 8.80 -6.60 9.42
CA SER A 135 9.87 -6.27 10.37
C SER A 135 11.26 -6.27 9.75
N MET A 136 11.47 -6.87 8.57
CA MET A 136 12.76 -6.92 7.93
C MET A 136 13.10 -5.67 7.10
N PHE A 137 12.10 -5.03 6.46
CA PHE A 137 12.35 -3.96 5.48
C PHE A 137 11.37 -2.77 5.52
N ASN A 138 10.21 -2.88 6.19
CA ASN A 138 9.18 -1.82 6.14
C ASN A 138 9.42 -0.76 7.23
N LEU A 139 10.20 0.26 6.87
CA LEU A 139 10.58 1.34 7.77
C LEU A 139 9.46 2.37 8.04
N ASP A 140 8.34 2.28 7.32
CA ASP A 140 7.20 3.17 7.49
C ASP A 140 6.28 2.71 8.63
N ASP A 141 5.95 1.41 8.68
CA ASP A 141 4.89 0.88 9.54
C ASP A 141 5.40 0.20 10.80
N ILE A 142 6.59 -0.41 10.77
CA ILE A 142 7.12 -1.12 11.93
C ILE A 142 7.50 -0.21 13.09
N PRO A 143 8.04 1.01 12.90
CA PRO A 143 8.23 1.93 14.02
C PRO A 143 6.91 2.36 14.67
N VAL A 144 5.83 2.51 13.87
CA VAL A 144 4.47 2.77 14.39
C VAL A 144 3.99 1.58 15.22
N PHE A 145 4.08 0.37 14.66
CA PHE A 145 3.73 -0.87 15.37
C PHE A 145 4.43 -0.98 16.73
N ALA A 146 5.73 -0.74 16.79
CA ALA A 146 6.53 -0.83 18.00
C ALA A 146 6.13 0.22 19.05
N THR A 147 6.05 1.48 18.63
CA THR A 147 5.75 2.61 19.52
C THR A 147 4.30 2.60 20.00
N PHE A 148 3.37 2.15 19.16
CA PHE A 148 1.97 1.94 19.53
C PHE A 148 1.82 0.82 20.58
N ALA A 149 2.48 -0.33 20.40
CA ALA A 149 2.50 -1.42 21.37
C ALA A 149 3.03 -0.95 22.72
N ALA A 150 4.14 -0.20 22.71
CA ALA A 150 4.74 0.37 23.90
C ALA A 150 3.78 1.37 24.60
N SER A 151 3.11 2.22 23.81
CA SER A 151 2.14 3.19 24.34
C SER A 151 0.96 2.49 25.02
N LEU A 152 0.39 1.45 24.43
CA LEU A 152 -0.66 0.63 25.04
C LEU A 152 -0.18 -0.01 26.35
N TYR A 153 1.06 -0.50 26.38
CA TYR A 153 1.64 -1.09 27.59
C TYR A 153 1.75 -0.05 28.72
N PHE A 154 2.24 1.15 28.43
CA PHE A 154 2.37 2.20 29.46
C PHE A 154 1.01 2.79 29.85
N ALA A 155 0.03 2.90 28.94
CA ALA A 155 -1.34 3.25 29.27
C ALA A 155 -1.97 2.25 30.26
N LYS A 156 -1.79 0.94 30.03
CA LYS A 156 -2.25 -0.10 30.96
C LYS A 156 -1.54 0.00 32.32
N ARG A 157 -0.23 0.30 32.34
CA ARG A 157 0.51 0.53 33.59
C ARG A 157 -0.02 1.71 34.39
N LEU A 158 -0.36 2.81 33.72
CA LEU A 158 -1.00 3.95 34.39
C LEU A 158 -2.33 3.54 35.03
N ALA A 159 -3.18 2.80 34.30
CA ALA A 159 -4.45 2.31 34.85
C ALA A 159 -4.27 1.35 36.02
N ASP A 160 -3.27 0.45 35.99
CA ASP A 160 -2.98 -0.53 37.04
C ASP A 160 -2.48 0.13 38.34
N HIS A 161 -1.87 1.33 38.28
CA HIS A 161 -1.38 2.06 39.43
C HIS A 161 -2.43 2.97 40.10
N PHE A 162 -3.72 2.83 39.74
CA PHE A 162 -4.80 3.54 40.41
C PHE A 162 -4.75 3.28 41.95
N PRO A 163 -4.97 4.26 42.83
CA PRO A 163 -5.29 5.68 42.60
C PRO A 163 -4.07 6.62 42.51
N LYS A 164 -2.87 6.10 42.46
CA LYS A 164 -1.62 6.88 42.47
C LYS A 164 -0.78 6.55 41.25
N PRO A 165 -1.00 7.22 40.09
CA PRO A 165 -0.22 6.98 38.90
C PRO A 165 1.26 7.30 39.15
N LYS A 166 2.15 6.54 38.51
CA LYS A 166 3.60 6.79 38.59
C LYS A 166 4.02 7.73 37.46
N ILE A 167 4.81 8.75 37.82
CA ILE A 167 5.34 9.74 36.86
C ILE A 167 6.09 9.04 35.72
N ILE A 168 6.91 8.04 36.01
CA ILE A 168 7.69 7.30 35.02
C ILE A 168 6.81 6.65 33.93
N ASP A 169 5.64 6.13 34.30
CA ASP A 169 4.71 5.52 33.36
C ASP A 169 4.07 6.58 32.47
N ALA A 170 3.78 7.78 33.00
CA ALA A 170 3.25 8.90 32.23
C ALA A 170 4.31 9.46 31.26
N VAL A 171 5.57 9.56 31.66
CA VAL A 171 6.67 10.02 30.82
C VAL A 171 6.87 9.05 29.63
N PHE A 172 6.97 7.74 29.91
CA PHE A 172 7.11 6.75 28.81
C PHE A 172 5.87 6.65 27.94
N PHE A 173 4.67 6.79 28.48
CA PHE A 173 3.45 6.88 27.71
C PHE A 173 3.49 8.09 26.75
N ALA A 174 3.82 9.27 27.28
CA ALA A 174 3.90 10.47 26.46
C ALA A 174 4.97 10.34 25.37
N LEU A 175 6.17 9.85 25.71
CA LEU A 175 7.26 9.65 24.74
C LEU A 175 6.86 8.66 23.63
N THR A 176 6.39 7.47 23.99
CA THR A 176 6.06 6.43 22.99
C THR A 176 4.87 6.85 22.12
N SER A 177 3.88 7.56 22.71
CA SER A 177 2.75 8.12 21.94
C SER A 177 3.20 9.22 21.00
N SER A 178 4.12 10.09 21.41
CA SER A 178 4.69 11.14 20.55
C SER A 178 5.40 10.53 19.34
N LEU A 179 6.23 9.51 19.58
CA LEU A 179 6.96 8.81 18.51
C LEU A 179 6.00 8.10 17.56
N SER A 180 4.94 7.48 18.09
CA SER A 180 3.91 6.83 17.27
C SER A 180 3.19 7.83 16.38
N ILE A 181 2.71 8.94 16.96
CA ILE A 181 1.96 9.98 16.24
C ILE A 181 2.83 10.68 15.19
N ALA A 182 4.09 11.02 15.55
CA ALA A 182 5.03 11.64 14.60
C ALA A 182 5.45 10.68 13.47
N ALA A 183 5.33 9.36 13.66
CA ALA A 183 5.55 8.37 12.62
C ALA A 183 4.35 8.25 11.67
N ASN A 184 3.14 8.20 12.21
CA ASN A 184 1.89 8.14 11.46
C ASN A 184 0.76 8.82 12.27
N PRO A 185 0.12 9.88 11.73
CA PRO A 185 -0.94 10.63 12.43
C PRO A 185 -2.15 9.77 12.80
N ASP A 186 -2.44 8.70 12.05
CA ASP A 186 -3.57 7.83 12.31
C ASP A 186 -3.43 7.06 13.62
N SER A 187 -2.19 6.88 14.11
CA SER A 187 -1.90 6.30 15.42
C SER A 187 -2.30 7.21 16.60
N SER A 188 -2.72 8.47 16.36
CA SER A 188 -3.22 9.40 17.39
C SER A 188 -4.44 8.85 18.16
N LEU A 189 -5.11 7.85 17.60
CA LEU A 189 -6.11 7.03 18.29
C LEU A 189 -5.63 6.53 19.67
N ILE A 190 -4.30 6.33 19.85
CA ILE A 190 -3.73 5.88 21.13
C ILE A 190 -4.08 6.80 22.29
N VAL A 191 -4.18 8.12 22.06
CA VAL A 191 -4.53 9.09 23.10
C VAL A 191 -5.97 8.88 23.56
N ALA A 192 -6.91 8.70 22.63
CA ALA A 192 -8.31 8.43 22.97
C ALA A 192 -8.45 7.08 23.70
N VAL A 193 -7.72 6.06 23.24
CA VAL A 193 -7.69 4.74 23.86
C VAL A 193 -7.16 4.81 25.30
N ALA A 194 -6.06 5.52 25.53
CA ALA A 194 -5.50 5.68 26.87
C ALA A 194 -6.47 6.40 27.80
N LEU A 195 -7.17 7.42 27.34
CA LEU A 195 -8.23 8.10 28.11
C LEU A 195 -9.37 7.13 28.45
N ILE A 196 -9.83 6.32 27.50
CA ILE A 196 -10.86 5.31 27.74
C ILE A 196 -10.40 4.29 28.78
N ILE A 197 -9.15 3.77 28.67
CA ILE A 197 -8.59 2.82 29.64
C ILE A 197 -8.53 3.45 31.04
N CYS A 198 -8.11 4.71 31.14
CA CYS A 198 -8.09 5.43 32.42
C CYS A 198 -9.48 5.65 32.99
N ILE A 199 -10.46 6.03 32.16
CA ILE A 199 -11.87 6.20 32.56
C ILE A 199 -12.46 4.88 33.08
N ILE A 200 -12.23 3.77 32.36
CA ILE A 200 -12.68 2.44 32.77
C ILE A 200 -12.08 2.08 34.13
N GLY A 201 -10.78 2.33 34.34
CA GLY A 201 -10.10 2.13 35.61
C GLY A 201 -10.73 2.95 36.74
N LEU A 202 -11.04 4.22 36.49
CA LEU A 202 -11.73 5.10 37.45
C LEU A 202 -13.14 4.59 37.80
N VAL A 203 -13.92 4.23 36.79
CA VAL A 203 -15.30 3.73 37.00
C VAL A 203 -15.32 2.39 37.73
N ALA A 204 -14.41 1.49 37.44
CA ALA A 204 -14.29 0.20 38.12
C ALA A 204 -14.02 0.36 39.61
N GLN A 205 -13.36 1.44 40.02
CA GLN A 205 -13.02 1.74 41.40
C GLN A 205 -13.84 2.86 42.03
N ARG A 206 -15.04 3.17 41.46
CA ARG A 206 -15.92 4.28 41.89
C ARG A 206 -16.32 4.27 43.39
N LYS A 207 -16.20 3.14 44.07
CA LYS A 207 -16.50 2.99 45.49
C LYS A 207 -15.28 3.32 46.42
N HIS A 208 -14.14 3.68 45.79
CA HIS A 208 -12.93 3.98 46.58
C HIS A 208 -13.02 5.39 47.18
N ASN A 209 -12.69 5.55 48.45
CA ASN A 209 -12.80 6.81 49.20
C ASN A 209 -11.96 7.97 48.59
N GLU A 210 -10.92 7.65 47.81
CA GLU A 210 -10.01 8.64 47.20
C GLU A 210 -10.32 8.94 45.73
N ILE A 211 -11.47 8.51 45.20
CA ILE A 211 -11.77 8.63 43.75
C ILE A 211 -11.65 10.08 43.23
N LYS A 212 -12.12 11.08 43.98
CA LYS A 212 -12.00 12.49 43.56
C LYS A 212 -10.53 12.93 43.45
N LYS A 213 -9.71 12.58 44.42
CA LYS A 213 -8.26 12.89 44.38
C LYS A 213 -7.55 12.16 43.26
N ALA A 214 -7.92 10.92 43.02
CA ALA A 214 -7.40 10.13 41.93
C ALA A 214 -7.80 10.74 40.57
N ALA A 215 -9.06 11.09 40.36
CA ALA A 215 -9.54 11.73 39.14
C ALA A 215 -8.75 13.03 38.86
N ILE A 216 -8.55 13.89 39.86
CA ILE A 216 -7.74 15.12 39.70
C ILE A 216 -6.29 14.77 39.29
N ARG A 217 -5.66 13.79 39.92
CA ARG A 217 -4.27 13.38 39.58
C ARG A 217 -4.21 12.88 38.14
N TYR A 218 -5.10 11.98 37.75
CA TYR A 218 -5.15 11.45 36.35
C TYR A 218 -5.43 12.54 35.35
N SER A 219 -6.30 13.53 35.66
CA SER A 219 -6.54 14.67 34.76
C SER A 219 -5.28 15.53 34.59
N ILE A 220 -4.53 15.79 35.68
CA ILE A 220 -3.26 16.51 35.59
C ILE A 220 -2.25 15.73 34.76
N PHE A 221 -2.08 14.42 34.98
CA PHE A 221 -1.20 13.58 34.13
C PHE A 221 -1.63 13.55 32.68
N ALA A 222 -2.95 13.50 32.40
CA ALA A 222 -3.46 13.54 31.03
C ALA A 222 -3.10 14.87 30.34
N VAL A 223 -3.35 16.01 31.01
CA VAL A 223 -3.02 17.34 30.46
C VAL A 223 -1.51 17.48 30.24
N CYS A 224 -0.69 17.10 31.25
CA CYS A 224 0.77 17.15 31.11
C CYS A 224 1.27 16.23 29.98
N SER A 225 0.74 15.00 29.90
CA SER A 225 1.11 14.08 28.81
C SER A 225 0.72 14.61 27.44
N LEU A 226 -0.47 15.19 27.28
CA LEU A 226 -0.90 15.82 26.03
C LEU A 226 0.00 16.99 25.64
N ALA A 227 0.39 17.84 26.61
CA ALA A 227 1.30 18.95 26.34
C ALA A 227 2.70 18.44 25.88
N VAL A 228 3.21 17.40 26.52
CA VAL A 228 4.49 16.76 26.14
C VAL A 228 4.38 16.09 24.77
N ILE A 229 3.30 15.36 24.49
CA ILE A 229 3.04 14.73 23.20
C ILE A 229 3.05 15.81 22.10
N PHE A 230 2.28 16.87 22.26
CA PHE A 230 2.19 17.95 21.30
C PHE A 230 3.55 18.62 21.07
N GLY A 231 4.29 18.93 22.16
CA GLY A 231 5.63 19.53 22.08
C GLY A 231 6.65 18.65 21.33
N ILE A 232 6.69 17.34 21.62
CA ILE A 232 7.63 16.41 20.97
C ILE A 232 7.22 16.22 19.49
N VAL A 233 5.93 16.06 19.21
CA VAL A 233 5.45 15.90 17.82
C VAL A 233 5.84 17.12 16.97
N ILE A 234 5.67 18.35 17.48
CA ILE A 234 6.13 19.57 16.77
C ILE A 234 7.64 19.54 16.50
N LEU A 235 8.44 19.12 17.48
CA LEU A 235 9.90 19.05 17.33
C LEU A 235 10.35 18.01 16.31
N LEU A 236 9.58 16.93 16.15
CA LEU A 236 9.90 15.85 15.22
C LEU A 236 9.40 16.10 13.79
N ILE A 237 8.58 17.13 13.57
CA ILE A 237 7.97 17.44 12.27
C ILE A 237 8.49 18.79 11.76
N PRO A 238 9.50 18.82 10.87
CA PRO A 238 10.11 20.07 10.41
C PRO A 238 9.17 20.93 9.56
N GLN A 239 8.23 20.33 8.85
CA GLN A 239 7.32 21.00 7.90
C GLN A 239 6.16 21.75 8.56
N GLY A 240 5.98 21.60 9.88
CA GLY A 240 4.78 22.06 10.56
C GLY A 240 3.60 21.11 10.43
N ILE A 241 2.66 21.19 11.40
CA ILE A 241 1.58 20.21 11.53
C ILE A 241 0.65 20.19 10.32
N SER A 242 0.33 21.35 9.76
CA SER A 242 -0.63 21.45 8.64
C SER A 242 -0.09 20.79 7.37
N GLU A 243 1.15 21.13 7.00
CA GLU A 243 1.82 20.54 5.81
C GLU A 243 2.10 19.06 6.00
N TRP A 244 2.51 18.67 7.23
CA TRP A 244 2.71 17.28 7.54
C TRP A 244 1.43 16.45 7.42
N LEU A 245 0.30 16.92 7.97
CA LEU A 245 -0.98 16.25 7.78
C LEU A 245 -1.41 16.22 6.31
N GLY A 246 -1.16 17.29 5.56
CA GLY A 246 -1.42 17.38 4.13
C GLY A 246 -0.59 16.38 3.31
N SER A 247 0.66 16.08 3.73
CA SER A 247 1.53 15.15 3.00
C SER A 247 1.05 13.70 3.01
N PHE A 248 0.15 13.33 3.93
CA PHE A 248 -0.50 12.01 3.98
C PHE A 248 -1.75 11.92 3.12
N SER A 249 -2.17 13.02 2.49
CA SER A 249 -3.20 12.99 1.45
C SER A 249 -2.54 12.68 0.11
N PRO A 250 -3.01 11.68 -0.66
CA PRO A 250 -2.36 11.32 -1.91
C PRO A 250 -2.48 12.48 -2.92
N ASN A 251 -1.33 12.98 -3.39
CA ASN A 251 -1.32 13.98 -4.45
C ASN A 251 -1.72 13.38 -5.81
N ALA A 252 -1.54 12.07 -5.97
CA ALA A 252 -1.97 11.32 -7.15
C ALA A 252 -2.44 9.91 -6.73
N PRO A 253 -3.71 9.58 -6.93
CA PRO A 253 -4.21 8.21 -6.73
C PRO A 253 -3.49 7.22 -7.66
N THR A 254 -3.25 6.02 -7.16
CA THR A 254 -2.66 4.90 -7.91
C THR A 254 -3.68 3.79 -8.09
N ARG A 255 -3.44 2.85 -9.01
CA ARG A 255 -4.32 1.69 -9.22
C ARG A 255 -3.83 0.53 -8.37
N ILE A 256 -4.76 -0.15 -7.69
CA ILE A 256 -4.54 -1.32 -6.84
C ILE A 256 -5.42 -2.47 -7.31
N LEU A 257 -4.85 -3.67 -7.33
CA LEU A 257 -5.59 -4.90 -7.66
C LEU A 257 -6.36 -5.41 -6.44
N PHE A 258 -7.68 -5.40 -6.55
CA PHE A 258 -8.58 -5.91 -5.52
C PHE A 258 -9.74 -6.69 -6.13
N GLU A 259 -9.98 -7.92 -5.65
CA GLU A 259 -11.02 -8.85 -6.16
C GLU A 259 -10.95 -9.09 -7.68
N GLY A 260 -9.75 -9.10 -8.25
CA GLY A 260 -9.53 -9.29 -9.69
C GLY A 260 -9.89 -8.08 -10.55
N LYS A 261 -10.02 -6.89 -9.94
CA LYS A 261 -10.27 -5.62 -10.62
C LYS A 261 -9.26 -4.57 -10.17
N LEU A 262 -8.89 -3.67 -11.07
CA LEU A 262 -8.04 -2.53 -10.76
C LEU A 262 -8.90 -1.36 -10.26
N PHE A 263 -8.70 -0.96 -9.02
CA PHE A 263 -9.34 0.21 -8.41
C PHE A 263 -8.35 1.35 -8.24
N TRP A 264 -8.82 2.58 -8.36
CA TRP A 264 -8.08 3.74 -7.85
C TRP A 264 -8.10 3.75 -6.33
N THR A 265 -7.00 4.13 -5.70
CA THR A 265 -6.83 4.04 -4.23
C THR A 265 -7.87 4.84 -3.45
N ASP A 266 -8.34 5.96 -3.99
CA ASP A 266 -9.39 6.80 -3.41
C ASP A 266 -10.82 6.36 -3.75
N LEU A 267 -10.98 5.36 -4.62
CA LEU A 267 -12.27 4.76 -4.99
C LEU A 267 -12.42 3.31 -4.52
N LEU A 268 -11.57 2.87 -3.59
CA LEU A 268 -11.65 1.53 -3.02
C LEU A 268 -12.95 1.34 -2.23
N PRO A 269 -13.53 0.12 -2.23
CA PRO A 269 -14.69 -0.20 -1.41
C PRO A 269 -14.40 0.00 0.09
N TRP A 270 -15.38 0.49 0.84
CA TRP A 270 -15.26 0.74 2.28
C TRP A 270 -14.79 -0.47 3.11
N TYR A 271 -15.02 -1.68 2.61
CA TYR A 271 -14.63 -2.94 3.26
C TYR A 271 -13.22 -3.42 2.88
N TYR A 272 -12.51 -2.72 2.00
CA TYR A 272 -11.18 -3.10 1.51
C TYR A 272 -10.22 -3.44 2.66
N ASN A 273 -10.00 -2.50 3.57
CA ASN A 273 -9.06 -2.68 4.67
C ASN A 273 -9.45 -3.84 5.59
N THR A 274 -10.74 -3.96 5.92
CA THR A 274 -11.24 -5.08 6.74
C THR A 274 -11.00 -6.41 6.06
N LYS A 275 -11.27 -6.51 4.75
CA LYS A 275 -11.07 -7.74 3.99
C LYS A 275 -9.60 -8.12 3.90
N MET A 276 -8.72 -7.16 3.62
CA MET A 276 -7.29 -7.41 3.56
C MET A 276 -6.73 -7.90 4.91
N LEU A 277 -7.11 -7.28 6.02
CA LEU A 277 -6.73 -7.74 7.37
C LEU A 277 -7.23 -9.17 7.64
N VAL A 278 -8.48 -9.48 7.28
CA VAL A 278 -9.03 -10.84 7.47
C VAL A 278 -8.28 -11.88 6.63
N MET A 279 -7.82 -11.51 5.44
CA MET A 279 -7.09 -12.41 4.54
C MET A 279 -5.62 -12.61 4.92
N THR A 280 -5.00 -11.66 5.62
CA THR A 280 -3.56 -11.66 5.90
C THR A 280 -3.21 -12.01 7.36
N ILE A 281 -4.17 -11.94 8.27
CA ILE A 281 -4.00 -12.40 9.65
C ILE A 281 -4.07 -13.93 9.71
N PRO A 282 -3.13 -14.63 10.40
CA PRO A 282 -3.19 -16.08 10.54
C PRO A 282 -4.50 -16.60 11.14
N ALA A 283 -5.00 -17.71 10.61
CA ALA A 283 -6.24 -18.35 11.04
C ALA A 283 -6.31 -18.64 12.56
N ALA A 284 -5.18 -18.93 13.18
CA ALA A 284 -5.03 -19.12 14.62
C ALA A 284 -5.56 -17.93 15.42
N VAL A 285 -5.39 -16.70 14.93
CA VAL A 285 -5.82 -15.48 15.63
C VAL A 285 -7.34 -15.44 15.74
N PHE A 286 -8.05 -15.77 14.67
CA PHE A 286 -9.52 -15.82 14.68
C PHE A 286 -10.07 -16.91 15.59
N VAL A 287 -9.45 -18.09 15.59
CA VAL A 287 -9.83 -19.18 16.52
C VAL A 287 -9.67 -18.72 17.98
N GLY A 288 -8.55 -18.10 18.32
CA GLY A 288 -8.31 -17.58 19.66
C GLY A 288 -9.29 -16.47 20.06
N MET A 289 -9.63 -15.56 19.12
CA MET A 289 -10.64 -14.51 19.34
C MET A 289 -12.03 -15.10 19.60
N LEU A 290 -12.46 -16.09 18.83
CA LEU A 290 -13.74 -16.78 19.04
C LEU A 290 -13.78 -17.48 20.41
N LEU A 291 -12.68 -18.12 20.82
CA LEU A 291 -12.53 -18.68 22.16
C LEU A 291 -12.62 -17.60 23.24
N ALA A 292 -11.94 -16.45 23.08
CA ALA A 292 -12.01 -15.36 24.01
C ALA A 292 -13.43 -14.83 24.17
N LEU A 293 -14.14 -14.59 23.08
CA LEU A 293 -15.53 -14.13 23.07
C LEU A 293 -16.46 -15.15 23.72
N GLY A 294 -16.39 -16.42 23.33
CA GLY A 294 -17.25 -17.47 23.90
C GLY A 294 -17.02 -17.65 25.39
N LEU A 295 -15.74 -17.78 25.82
CA LEU A 295 -15.41 -18.04 27.22
C LEU A 295 -15.61 -16.81 28.13
N CYS A 296 -15.48 -15.58 27.65
CA CYS A 296 -15.71 -14.38 28.46
C CYS A 296 -17.19 -14.23 28.87
N PHE A 297 -18.14 -14.70 28.05
CA PHE A 297 -19.56 -14.71 28.43
C PHE A 297 -19.86 -15.75 29.51
N VAL A 298 -19.20 -16.90 29.45
CA VAL A 298 -19.38 -17.98 30.44
C VAL A 298 -18.73 -17.68 31.78
N LYS A 299 -17.44 -17.27 31.76
CA LYS A 299 -16.62 -17.12 32.96
C LYS A 299 -16.66 -15.72 33.60
N LYS A 300 -17.16 -14.72 32.87
CA LYS A 300 -17.21 -13.31 33.30
C LYS A 300 -15.84 -12.70 33.61
N THR A 301 -14.74 -13.32 33.14
CA THR A 301 -13.36 -12.85 33.35
C THR A 301 -12.83 -12.13 32.09
N ASN A 302 -11.95 -11.15 32.26
CA ASN A 302 -11.30 -10.35 31.21
C ASN A 302 -12.25 -9.68 30.17
N ARG A 303 -13.53 -9.51 30.53
CA ARG A 303 -14.51 -8.90 29.60
C ARG A 303 -14.11 -7.48 29.18
N ALA A 304 -13.68 -6.66 30.15
CA ALA A 304 -13.33 -5.29 29.89
C ALA A 304 -12.11 -5.20 28.94
N GLU A 305 -11.09 -5.98 29.17
CA GLU A 305 -9.89 -6.03 28.33
C GLU A 305 -10.22 -6.51 26.92
N ILE A 306 -10.96 -7.61 26.78
CA ILE A 306 -11.35 -8.16 25.46
C ILE A 306 -12.17 -7.14 24.68
N ILE A 307 -13.21 -6.55 25.29
CA ILE A 307 -14.04 -5.54 24.61
C ILE A 307 -13.22 -4.32 24.23
N THR A 308 -12.38 -3.82 25.14
CA THR A 308 -11.53 -2.64 24.87
C THR A 308 -10.60 -2.89 23.68
N PHE A 309 -9.91 -4.03 23.64
CA PHE A 309 -8.99 -4.35 22.56
C PHE A 309 -9.71 -4.55 21.21
N LEU A 310 -10.86 -5.19 21.20
CA LEU A 310 -11.66 -5.30 19.98
C LEU A 310 -12.15 -3.92 19.48
N VAL A 311 -12.61 -3.07 20.40
CA VAL A 311 -13.03 -1.70 20.06
C VAL A 311 -11.86 -0.90 19.48
N ILE A 312 -10.66 -1.02 20.04
CA ILE A 312 -9.46 -0.33 19.52
C ILE A 312 -9.22 -0.73 18.06
N SER A 313 -9.16 -2.03 17.76
CA SER A 313 -8.89 -2.51 16.40
C SER A 313 -10.00 -2.11 15.43
N VAL A 314 -11.26 -2.30 15.80
CA VAL A 314 -12.41 -1.92 14.96
C VAL A 314 -12.41 -0.41 14.71
N LEU A 315 -12.16 0.40 15.73
CA LEU A 315 -12.14 1.86 15.59
C LEU A 315 -10.98 2.33 14.71
N ALA A 316 -9.79 1.71 14.84
CA ALA A 316 -8.65 2.02 13.98
C ALA A 316 -8.97 1.74 12.49
N VAL A 317 -9.53 0.56 12.19
CA VAL A 317 -9.90 0.17 10.83
C VAL A 317 -11.01 1.08 10.28
N LEU A 318 -12.03 1.39 11.09
CA LEU A 318 -13.12 2.28 10.66
C LEU A 318 -12.64 3.69 10.38
N LEU A 319 -11.84 4.29 11.28
CA LEU A 319 -11.32 5.65 11.10
C LEU A 319 -10.41 5.74 9.86
N PHE A 320 -9.58 4.73 9.63
CA PHE A 320 -8.75 4.66 8.43
C PHE A 320 -9.60 4.49 7.16
N SER A 321 -10.63 3.64 7.19
CA SER A 321 -11.48 3.38 6.02
C SER A 321 -12.45 4.54 5.68
N LEU A 322 -12.75 5.40 6.66
CA LEU A 322 -13.57 6.60 6.44
C LEU A 322 -12.78 7.78 5.87
N LYS A 323 -11.48 7.70 5.85
CA LYS A 323 -10.60 8.70 5.22
C LYS A 323 -10.69 8.52 3.70
N SER A 324 -11.40 9.41 3.02
CA SER A 324 -11.65 9.33 1.57
C SER A 324 -10.39 9.47 0.71
N ASP A 325 -9.31 10.00 1.28
CA ASP A 325 -8.06 10.31 0.58
C ASP A 325 -6.89 9.40 0.99
N THR A 326 -7.19 8.18 1.46
CA THR A 326 -6.12 7.25 1.87
C THR A 326 -5.42 6.66 0.66
N THR A 327 -4.12 6.43 0.80
CA THR A 327 -3.28 5.77 -0.19
C THR A 327 -3.66 4.30 -0.45
N GLY A 328 -4.72 3.80 0.19
CA GLY A 328 -5.24 2.43 0.01
C GLY A 328 -4.32 1.32 0.51
N ILE A 329 -3.23 1.65 1.22
CA ILE A 329 -2.26 0.67 1.70
C ILE A 329 -2.69 0.17 3.08
N TRP A 330 -3.36 -0.98 3.13
CA TRP A 330 -3.82 -1.61 4.37
C TRP A 330 -2.70 -1.90 5.38
N GLN A 331 -1.46 -1.99 4.93
CA GLN A 331 -0.27 -2.22 5.77
C GLN A 331 -0.06 -1.11 6.80
N HIS A 332 -0.53 0.11 6.53
CA HIS A 332 -0.51 1.18 7.54
C HIS A 332 -1.36 0.88 8.78
N LEU A 333 -2.17 -0.19 8.74
CA LEU A 333 -2.98 -0.67 9.87
C LEU A 333 -2.33 -1.81 10.68
N LEU A 334 -1.06 -2.18 10.43
CA LEU A 334 -0.39 -3.26 11.18
C LEU A 334 -0.43 -3.04 12.71
N TYR A 335 -0.39 -1.80 13.17
CA TYR A 335 -0.53 -1.49 14.59
C TYR A 335 -1.91 -1.84 15.16
N ALA A 336 -2.96 -1.82 14.33
CA ALA A 336 -4.33 -2.16 14.73
C ALA A 336 -4.54 -3.67 14.93
N GLU A 337 -3.62 -4.50 14.45
CA GLU A 337 -3.65 -5.95 14.65
C GLU A 337 -3.24 -6.34 16.07
N ILE A 338 -2.36 -5.57 16.74
CA ILE A 338 -1.82 -5.89 18.05
C ILE A 338 -2.90 -6.30 19.06
N PRO A 339 -3.99 -5.54 19.24
CA PRO A 339 -5.05 -5.92 20.16
C PRO A 339 -5.74 -7.23 19.81
N LEU A 340 -5.88 -7.58 18.52
CA LEU A 340 -6.51 -8.83 18.06
C LEU A 340 -5.68 -10.04 18.49
N TYR A 341 -4.36 -9.97 18.34
CA TYR A 341 -3.44 -11.01 18.77
C TYR A 341 -3.45 -11.19 20.29
N ILE A 342 -3.56 -10.11 21.06
CA ILE A 342 -3.67 -10.16 22.53
C ILE A 342 -5.00 -10.82 22.92
N VAL A 343 -6.12 -10.46 22.30
CA VAL A 343 -7.43 -11.11 22.55
C VAL A 343 -7.39 -12.60 22.23
N SER A 344 -6.76 -12.97 21.11
CA SER A 344 -6.56 -14.36 20.73
C SER A 344 -5.76 -15.14 21.79
N ALA A 345 -4.65 -14.57 22.24
CA ALA A 345 -3.81 -15.17 23.28
C ALA A 345 -4.57 -15.33 24.63
N ILE A 346 -5.42 -14.37 24.98
CA ILE A 346 -6.31 -14.45 26.14
C ILE A 346 -7.27 -15.62 25.96
N GLY A 347 -7.86 -15.81 24.75
CA GLY A 347 -8.77 -16.90 24.45
C GLY A 347 -8.14 -18.28 24.63
N PHE A 348 -6.93 -18.48 24.10
CA PHE A 348 -6.20 -19.73 24.29
C PHE A 348 -5.83 -19.97 25.76
N ASP A 349 -5.43 -18.93 26.48
CA ASP A 349 -5.13 -19.05 27.90
C ASP A 349 -6.39 -19.42 28.72
N MET A 350 -7.53 -18.81 28.40
CA MET A 350 -8.82 -19.15 29.03
C MET A 350 -9.24 -20.58 28.73
N LEU A 351 -8.96 -21.10 27.55
CA LEU A 351 -9.20 -22.51 27.18
C LEU A 351 -8.38 -23.44 28.09
N VAL A 352 -7.07 -23.18 28.24
CA VAL A 352 -6.18 -23.97 29.11
C VAL A 352 -6.66 -23.95 30.55
N GLU A 353 -7.05 -22.76 31.07
CA GLU A 353 -7.55 -22.63 32.45
C GLU A 353 -8.91 -23.30 32.66
N SER A 354 -9.74 -23.39 31.60
CA SER A 354 -11.04 -24.05 31.65
C SER A 354 -10.93 -25.58 31.71
N SER A 355 -9.78 -26.10 31.36
CA SER A 355 -9.53 -27.53 31.21
C SER A 355 -9.38 -28.21 32.59
N ARG A 356 -10.15 -29.27 32.81
CA ARG A 356 -10.22 -29.99 34.11
C ARG A 356 -9.14 -31.06 34.27
N THR A 357 -8.65 -31.64 33.18
CA THR A 357 -7.62 -32.69 33.18
C THR A 357 -6.30 -32.23 32.62
N LYS A 358 -5.19 -32.90 32.97
CA LYS A 358 -3.88 -32.61 32.39
C LYS A 358 -3.89 -32.80 30.88
N ALA A 359 -4.59 -33.79 30.36
CA ALA A 359 -4.68 -34.06 28.93
C ALA A 359 -5.35 -32.88 28.19
N THR A 360 -6.47 -32.36 28.69
CA THR A 360 -7.16 -31.20 28.08
C THR A 360 -6.37 -29.90 28.22
N GLN A 361 -5.56 -29.73 29.29
CA GLN A 361 -4.63 -28.60 29.43
C GLN A 361 -3.52 -28.66 28.38
N ILE A 362 -2.94 -29.86 28.16
CA ILE A 362 -1.92 -30.08 27.11
C ILE A 362 -2.53 -29.81 25.72
N ALA A 363 -3.74 -30.30 25.45
CA ALA A 363 -4.44 -30.03 24.21
C ALA A 363 -4.67 -28.51 24.01
N GLY A 364 -5.09 -27.80 25.06
CA GLY A 364 -5.25 -26.33 25.00
C GLY A 364 -3.97 -25.55 24.69
N ILE A 365 -2.80 -26.07 25.11
CA ILE A 365 -1.50 -25.50 24.73
C ILE A 365 -1.10 -25.91 23.31
N ALA A 366 -1.39 -27.14 22.92
CA ALA A 366 -1.02 -27.67 21.60
C ALA A 366 -1.81 -27.02 20.45
N ILE A 367 -3.08 -26.66 20.68
CA ILE A 367 -3.95 -26.06 19.63
C ILE A 367 -3.31 -24.81 19.02
N PRO A 368 -2.96 -23.73 19.74
CA PRO A 368 -2.34 -22.55 19.14
C PRO A 368 -1.01 -22.87 18.44
N LEU A 369 -0.22 -23.79 18.99
CA LEU A 369 1.04 -24.23 18.38
C LEU A 369 0.80 -24.91 17.03
N LEU A 370 -0.17 -25.86 16.96
CA LEU A 370 -0.51 -26.56 15.72
C LEU A 370 -1.09 -25.61 14.67
N LEU A 371 -1.95 -24.67 15.08
CA LEU A 371 -2.51 -23.67 14.16
C LEU A 371 -1.46 -22.71 13.60
N MET A 372 -0.36 -22.49 14.32
CA MET A 372 0.75 -21.64 13.87
C MET A 372 1.81 -22.40 13.07
N VAL A 373 1.69 -23.71 12.89
CA VAL A 373 2.67 -24.50 12.11
C VAL A 373 2.73 -24.02 10.65
N MET A 374 1.58 -23.85 9.99
CA MET A 374 1.55 -23.41 8.60
C MET A 374 2.09 -21.98 8.41
N PRO A 375 1.67 -20.96 9.21
CA PRO A 375 2.31 -19.65 9.19
C PRO A 375 3.83 -19.68 9.44
N ALA A 376 4.29 -20.50 10.41
CA ALA A 376 5.71 -20.64 10.67
C ALA A 376 6.46 -21.30 9.49
N ILE A 377 5.91 -22.33 8.88
CA ILE A 377 6.49 -22.96 7.67
C ILE A 377 6.56 -21.94 6.54
N HIS A 378 5.54 -21.10 6.37
CA HIS A 378 5.51 -20.06 5.34
C HIS A 378 6.69 -19.08 5.51
N ILE A 379 7.01 -18.65 6.75
CA ILE A 379 8.14 -17.74 6.99
C ILE A 379 9.46 -18.30 6.44
N PHE A 380 9.75 -19.59 6.67
CA PHE A 380 11.01 -20.21 6.24
C PHE A 380 10.99 -20.65 4.77
N ARG A 381 9.86 -21.15 4.29
CA ARG A 381 9.73 -21.66 2.92
C ARG A 381 9.65 -20.55 1.88
N CYS A 382 9.00 -19.44 2.25
CA CYS A 382 8.80 -18.28 1.38
C CYS A 382 9.81 -17.15 1.66
N HIS A 383 10.85 -17.44 2.45
CA HIS A 383 11.95 -16.51 2.68
C HIS A 383 12.67 -16.16 1.35
N PRO A 384 12.98 -14.88 1.07
CA PRO A 384 12.81 -13.69 1.91
C PRO A 384 11.48 -12.92 1.69
N TYR A 385 10.44 -13.54 1.18
CA TYR A 385 9.16 -12.92 0.82
C TYR A 385 8.03 -13.27 1.79
N SER A 386 8.33 -13.54 3.06
CA SER A 386 7.35 -13.98 4.06
C SER A 386 6.21 -12.99 4.29
N HIS A 387 6.41 -11.69 4.00
CA HIS A 387 5.37 -10.66 4.08
C HIS A 387 4.23 -10.86 3.06
N ILE A 388 4.47 -11.62 1.97
CA ILE A 388 3.46 -11.96 0.98
C ILE A 388 2.71 -13.20 1.48
N TYR A 389 1.71 -12.99 2.33
CA TYR A 389 0.97 -14.05 2.98
C TYR A 389 -0.54 -13.81 2.90
N TYR A 390 -1.25 -14.85 2.52
CA TYR A 390 -2.71 -14.96 2.57
C TYR A 390 -3.06 -16.25 3.32
N ASN A 391 -3.98 -16.16 4.28
CA ASN A 391 -4.26 -17.27 5.15
C ASN A 391 -5.04 -18.40 4.43
N GLU A 392 -4.99 -19.58 5.00
CA GLU A 392 -5.55 -20.80 4.42
C GLU A 392 -7.08 -20.76 4.31
N PHE A 393 -7.78 -20.02 5.21
CA PHE A 393 -9.24 -19.85 5.16
C PHE A 393 -9.70 -19.09 3.93
N THR A 394 -8.83 -18.23 3.38
CA THR A 394 -9.13 -17.44 2.18
C THR A 394 -8.54 -18.05 0.91
N GLY A 395 -7.98 -19.26 0.99
CA GLY A 395 -7.45 -20.01 -0.15
C GLY A 395 -5.96 -19.77 -0.43
N GLY A 396 -5.25 -19.04 0.44
CA GLY A 396 -3.80 -18.83 0.35
C GLY A 396 -3.36 -18.03 -0.87
N LEU A 397 -2.05 -18.09 -1.18
CA LEU A 397 -1.43 -17.34 -2.29
C LEU A 397 -2.00 -17.69 -3.66
N SER A 398 -2.30 -18.94 -3.93
CA SER A 398 -2.86 -19.37 -5.22
C SER A 398 -4.21 -18.73 -5.51
N HIS A 399 -5.03 -18.50 -4.46
CA HIS A 399 -6.30 -17.79 -4.61
C HIS A 399 -6.08 -16.27 -4.78
N ALA A 400 -5.04 -15.73 -4.15
CA ALA A 400 -4.74 -14.30 -4.21
C ALA A 400 -4.14 -13.89 -5.56
N PHE A 401 -3.44 -14.78 -6.27
CA PHE A 401 -2.81 -14.50 -7.56
C PHE A 401 -3.82 -14.01 -8.60
N GLY A 402 -3.52 -12.88 -9.25
CA GLY A 402 -4.40 -12.22 -10.21
C GLY A 402 -5.69 -11.62 -9.62
N ARG A 403 -5.86 -11.65 -8.29
CA ARG A 403 -7.05 -11.08 -7.61
C ARG A 403 -6.70 -10.02 -6.58
N TYR A 404 -5.54 -10.13 -5.94
CA TYR A 404 -5.04 -9.22 -4.92
C TYR A 404 -3.56 -8.95 -5.16
N GLU A 405 -3.09 -7.84 -4.66
CA GLU A 405 -1.67 -7.52 -4.78
C GLU A 405 -0.80 -8.49 -3.98
N LEU A 406 0.31 -8.93 -4.59
CA LEU A 406 1.28 -9.81 -3.95
C LEU A 406 2.56 -9.06 -3.62
N GLU A 407 3.24 -8.56 -4.62
CA GLU A 407 4.58 -7.97 -4.53
C GLU A 407 4.56 -6.45 -4.82
N ASN A 408 4.05 -5.64 -3.86
CA ASN A 408 3.92 -4.18 -4.03
C ASN A 408 5.22 -3.44 -3.74
N TYR A 409 6.09 -4.03 -2.95
CA TYR A 409 7.29 -3.35 -2.46
C TYR A 409 8.46 -3.45 -3.42
N GLY A 410 8.46 -4.43 -4.33
CA GLY A 410 9.55 -4.68 -5.27
C GLY A 410 10.78 -5.30 -4.62
N THR A 411 10.62 -5.98 -3.48
CA THR A 411 11.72 -6.67 -2.78
C THR A 411 12.32 -7.81 -3.62
N SER A 412 11.53 -8.37 -4.54
CA SER A 412 11.94 -9.39 -5.52
C SER A 412 12.92 -8.88 -6.58
N ASN A 413 13.05 -7.56 -6.76
CA ASN A 413 14.01 -6.97 -7.69
C ASN A 413 15.45 -7.38 -7.36
N ARG A 414 15.78 -7.62 -6.08
CA ARG A 414 17.11 -8.08 -5.66
C ARG A 414 17.49 -9.41 -6.30
N GLU A 415 16.62 -10.40 -6.18
CA GLU A 415 16.88 -11.75 -6.72
C GLU A 415 16.84 -11.73 -8.24
N ALA A 416 15.90 -11.02 -8.84
CA ALA A 416 15.80 -10.85 -10.28
C ALA A 416 17.04 -10.15 -10.87
N ALA A 417 17.54 -9.10 -10.22
CA ALA A 417 18.76 -8.42 -10.63
C ALA A 417 19.99 -9.33 -10.49
N GLN A 418 20.08 -10.12 -9.40
CA GLN A 418 21.14 -11.09 -9.20
C GLN A 418 21.14 -12.14 -10.32
N TRP A 419 19.97 -12.62 -10.72
CA TRP A 419 19.87 -13.56 -11.85
C TRP A 419 20.42 -12.94 -13.14
N VAL A 420 20.09 -11.67 -13.45
CA VAL A 420 20.62 -10.97 -14.62
C VAL A 420 22.14 -10.75 -14.51
N ILE A 421 22.66 -10.45 -13.31
CA ILE A 421 24.10 -10.32 -13.06
C ILE A 421 24.83 -11.63 -13.37
N ASP A 422 24.28 -12.77 -12.96
CA ASP A 422 24.92 -14.07 -13.11
C ASP A 422 24.78 -14.64 -14.51
N ASN A 423 23.67 -14.39 -15.20
CA ASN A 423 23.30 -15.03 -16.46
C ASN A 423 23.22 -14.09 -17.66
N GLY A 424 23.14 -12.76 -17.42
CA GLY A 424 22.97 -11.76 -18.48
C GLY A 424 24.11 -11.75 -19.49
N LYS A 425 23.76 -11.68 -20.76
CA LYS A 425 24.68 -11.57 -21.88
C LYS A 425 24.27 -10.37 -22.72
N TYR A 426 25.28 -9.69 -23.30
CA TYR A 426 24.98 -8.67 -24.33
C TYR A 426 24.21 -9.28 -25.47
N ASN A 427 23.12 -8.69 -25.85
CA ASN A 427 22.28 -9.24 -26.90
C ASN A 427 22.10 -8.30 -28.09
N LEU A 428 21.80 -7.04 -27.84
CA LEU A 428 21.39 -6.10 -28.92
C LEU A 428 22.29 -4.86 -29.03
N SER A 429 23.05 -4.51 -28.01
CA SER A 429 23.69 -3.20 -27.86
C SER A 429 25.24 -3.20 -27.75
N GLY A 430 25.88 -4.35 -27.93
CA GLY A 430 27.36 -4.41 -27.94
C GLY A 430 27.96 -4.48 -26.53
N ASN A 431 28.64 -3.43 -26.05
CA ASN A 431 29.38 -3.45 -24.78
C ASN A 431 28.57 -2.95 -23.58
N GLN A 432 27.32 -2.56 -23.76
CA GLN A 432 26.43 -2.03 -22.74
C GLN A 432 25.20 -2.94 -22.59
N LEU A 433 24.79 -3.19 -21.36
CA LEU A 433 23.59 -3.97 -21.04
C LEU A 433 22.46 -3.00 -20.65
N PHE A 434 21.30 -3.09 -21.32
CA PHE A 434 20.13 -2.33 -21.00
C PHE A 434 19.16 -3.20 -20.19
N VAL A 435 18.82 -2.76 -18.98
CA VAL A 435 17.89 -3.48 -18.09
C VAL A 435 16.67 -2.60 -17.79
N ALA A 436 15.50 -3.06 -18.21
CA ALA A 436 14.25 -2.39 -17.96
C ALA A 436 13.70 -2.76 -16.57
N THR A 437 13.29 -1.75 -15.79
CA THR A 437 12.68 -1.94 -14.47
C THR A 437 11.66 -0.85 -14.19
N ARG A 438 10.83 -1.01 -13.16
CA ARG A 438 9.87 0.01 -12.71
C ARG A 438 10.50 1.20 -11.99
N SER A 439 11.76 1.09 -11.56
CA SER A 439 12.48 2.13 -10.83
C SER A 439 13.93 2.18 -11.27
N GLU A 440 14.33 3.32 -11.82
CA GLU A 440 15.72 3.55 -12.23
C GLU A 440 16.68 3.48 -11.04
N LYS A 441 16.31 4.07 -9.89
CA LYS A 441 17.18 4.11 -8.71
C LYS A 441 17.37 2.74 -8.06
N ALA A 442 16.30 1.94 -7.95
CA ALA A 442 16.39 0.57 -7.45
C ALA A 442 17.26 -0.29 -8.38
N GLY A 443 17.09 -0.15 -9.70
CA GLY A 443 17.94 -0.83 -10.68
C GLY A 443 19.41 -0.44 -10.52
N LYS A 444 19.73 0.84 -10.48
CA LYS A 444 21.11 1.34 -10.28
C LYS A 444 21.75 0.81 -9.00
N HIS A 445 20.99 0.64 -7.94
CA HIS A 445 21.49 0.07 -6.70
C HIS A 445 21.97 -1.35 -6.89
N TYR A 446 21.16 -2.23 -7.46
CA TYR A 446 21.49 -3.65 -7.58
C TYR A 446 22.56 -3.94 -8.62
N PHE A 447 22.69 -3.09 -9.66
CA PHE A 447 23.69 -3.25 -10.74
C PHE A 447 24.94 -2.39 -10.54
N GLY A 448 25.06 -1.61 -9.45
CA GLY A 448 26.15 -0.63 -9.27
C GLY A 448 27.57 -1.21 -9.26
N GLU A 449 27.74 -2.47 -8.86
CA GLU A 449 29.04 -3.17 -8.83
C GLU A 449 29.21 -4.18 -9.98
N TYR A 450 28.29 -4.15 -10.95
CA TYR A 450 28.37 -5.09 -12.07
C TYR A 450 29.57 -4.77 -12.99
N LYS A 451 30.24 -5.82 -13.48
CA LYS A 451 31.46 -5.73 -14.30
C LYS A 451 31.29 -5.04 -15.67
N TYR A 452 30.05 -4.82 -16.10
CA TYR A 452 29.71 -4.21 -17.36
C TYR A 452 28.99 -2.90 -17.12
N GLU A 453 29.02 -2.01 -18.11
CA GLU A 453 28.19 -0.79 -18.08
C GLU A 453 26.72 -1.19 -18.25
N VAL A 454 25.90 -0.93 -17.22
CA VAL A 454 24.47 -1.18 -17.23
C VAL A 454 23.73 0.13 -17.30
N SER A 455 22.85 0.25 -18.29
CA SER A 455 21.88 1.32 -18.39
C SER A 455 20.52 0.84 -17.90
N ILE A 456 20.00 1.48 -16.88
CA ILE A 456 18.66 1.18 -16.39
C ILE A 456 17.64 1.99 -17.19
N VAL A 457 16.63 1.29 -17.70
CA VAL A 457 15.52 1.87 -18.44
C VAL A 457 14.27 1.79 -17.56
N GLU A 458 13.80 2.93 -17.07
CA GLU A 458 12.56 2.96 -16.32
C GLU A 458 11.36 2.79 -17.26
N THR A 459 10.56 1.75 -17.03
CA THR A 459 9.37 1.47 -17.83
C THR A 459 8.34 0.66 -17.06
N ARG A 460 7.09 0.73 -17.51
CA ARG A 460 5.98 -0.10 -17.05
C ARG A 460 5.80 -1.30 -17.97
N TRP A 461 5.09 -2.31 -17.48
CA TRP A 461 4.77 -3.50 -18.27
C TRP A 461 4.15 -3.18 -19.64
N ALA A 462 3.07 -2.40 -19.66
CA ALA A 462 2.36 -2.04 -20.90
C ALA A 462 3.20 -1.18 -21.86
N GLU A 463 4.22 -0.46 -21.36
CA GLU A 463 5.09 0.43 -22.13
C GLU A 463 6.42 -0.22 -22.54
N ARG A 464 6.67 -1.49 -22.13
CA ARG A 464 7.95 -2.18 -22.36
C ARG A 464 8.41 -2.22 -23.81
N ALA A 465 7.45 -2.29 -24.74
CA ALA A 465 7.71 -2.28 -26.19
C ALA A 465 8.18 -0.92 -26.73
N ASN A 466 8.07 0.15 -25.93
CA ASN A 466 8.44 1.50 -26.34
C ASN A 466 9.92 1.84 -26.11
N HIS A 467 10.65 0.95 -25.44
CA HIS A 467 12.03 1.17 -24.99
C HIS A 467 12.97 0.07 -25.49
N ILE A 468 14.26 0.41 -25.62
CA ILE A 468 15.33 -0.56 -25.89
C ILE A 468 15.75 -1.15 -24.57
N TRP A 469 15.79 -2.49 -24.49
CA TRP A 469 16.30 -3.24 -23.35
C TRP A 469 16.75 -4.63 -23.79
N ASP A 470 17.70 -5.21 -23.08
CA ASP A 470 18.16 -6.60 -23.27
C ASP A 470 17.43 -7.54 -22.32
N TYR A 471 17.28 -7.09 -21.05
CA TYR A 471 16.50 -7.80 -20.02
C TYR A 471 15.50 -6.83 -19.38
N ALA A 472 14.39 -7.40 -18.88
CA ALA A 472 13.38 -6.61 -18.15
C ALA A 472 12.95 -7.35 -16.89
N ILE A 473 12.84 -6.63 -15.78
CA ILE A 473 12.42 -7.12 -14.47
C ILE A 473 11.06 -6.52 -14.12
N PHE A 474 10.04 -7.37 -14.03
CA PHE A 474 8.68 -6.94 -13.75
C PHE A 474 8.07 -7.74 -12.60
N PRO A 475 7.86 -7.12 -11.41
CA PRO A 475 6.97 -7.66 -10.40
C PRO A 475 5.55 -7.84 -10.98
N VAL A 476 4.89 -8.96 -10.64
CA VAL A 476 3.55 -9.30 -11.18
C VAL A 476 2.48 -8.27 -10.86
N THR A 477 2.62 -7.50 -9.79
CA THR A 477 1.73 -6.40 -9.40
C THR A 477 1.59 -5.31 -10.47
N GLY A 478 2.55 -5.22 -11.40
CA GLY A 478 2.49 -4.28 -12.52
C GLY A 478 1.87 -4.84 -13.80
N ILE A 479 1.40 -6.09 -13.77
CA ILE A 479 0.82 -6.80 -14.93
C ILE A 479 -0.69 -6.88 -14.74
N GLU A 480 -1.45 -6.62 -15.80
CA GLU A 480 -2.90 -6.69 -15.76
C GLU A 480 -3.38 -8.08 -15.35
N PRO A 481 -4.41 -8.18 -14.48
CA PRO A 481 -4.88 -9.46 -13.95
C PRO A 481 -5.38 -10.42 -15.03
N GLU A 482 -5.90 -9.90 -16.13
CA GLU A 482 -6.34 -10.69 -17.27
C GLU A 482 -5.16 -11.35 -18.01
N ILE A 483 -4.03 -10.65 -18.12
CA ILE A 483 -2.79 -11.21 -18.67
C ILE A 483 -2.26 -12.31 -17.79
N LEU A 484 -2.25 -12.10 -16.46
CA LEU A 484 -1.84 -13.11 -15.48
C LEU A 484 -2.70 -14.38 -15.56
N ALA A 485 -3.98 -14.23 -15.89
CA ALA A 485 -4.92 -15.35 -16.07
C ALA A 485 -4.91 -15.96 -17.48
N SER A 486 -4.20 -15.35 -18.43
CA SER A 486 -4.20 -15.79 -19.82
C SER A 486 -3.34 -17.04 -20.04
N LYS A 487 -3.60 -17.76 -21.14
CA LYS A 487 -2.78 -18.90 -21.59
C LYS A 487 -1.35 -18.50 -22.06
N TYR A 488 -1.09 -17.21 -22.14
CA TYR A 488 0.19 -16.65 -22.58
C TYR A 488 1.10 -16.24 -21.42
N PHE A 489 0.62 -16.39 -20.19
CA PHE A 489 1.42 -16.13 -18.99
C PHE A 489 2.03 -17.43 -18.44
N PRO A 490 3.33 -17.47 -18.06
CA PRO A 490 4.33 -16.45 -18.32
C PRO A 490 4.70 -16.38 -19.82
N GLN A 491 5.22 -15.23 -20.28
CA GLN A 491 5.57 -15.01 -21.69
C GLN A 491 6.66 -15.95 -22.15
N LYS A 492 6.70 -16.24 -23.47
CA LYS A 492 7.71 -17.15 -24.07
C LYS A 492 9.15 -16.69 -23.86
N ASN A 493 9.37 -15.41 -23.75
CA ASN A 493 10.67 -14.78 -23.52
C ASN A 493 11.01 -14.60 -22.03
N THR A 494 10.25 -15.20 -21.13
CA THR A 494 10.60 -15.29 -19.71
C THR A 494 11.75 -16.26 -19.56
N VAL A 495 12.86 -15.75 -19.03
CA VAL A 495 14.10 -16.54 -18.82
C VAL A 495 14.28 -16.96 -17.38
N ASP A 496 13.61 -16.24 -16.45
CA ASP A 496 13.52 -16.63 -15.05
C ASP A 496 12.23 -16.13 -14.40
N THR A 497 11.81 -16.78 -13.31
CA THR A 497 10.61 -16.45 -12.57
C THR A 497 10.84 -16.64 -11.09
N ILE A 498 10.85 -15.54 -10.34
CA ILE A 498 10.86 -15.59 -8.89
C ILE A 498 9.46 -15.98 -8.42
N SER A 499 9.34 -17.06 -7.64
CA SER A 499 8.07 -17.64 -7.24
C SER A 499 8.03 -18.01 -5.77
N ILE A 500 6.84 -17.88 -5.16
CA ILE A 500 6.52 -18.30 -3.79
C ILE A 500 5.43 -19.37 -3.88
N ASP A 501 5.65 -20.56 -3.32
CA ASP A 501 4.69 -21.67 -3.36
C ASP A 501 4.15 -21.96 -4.78
N ASN A 502 5.01 -21.90 -5.79
CA ASN A 502 4.71 -22.00 -7.22
C ASN A 502 3.83 -20.85 -7.76
N VAL A 503 3.67 -19.76 -7.03
CA VAL A 503 3.00 -18.54 -7.49
C VAL A 503 4.05 -17.53 -7.93
N PRO A 504 4.07 -17.11 -9.20
CA PRO A 504 4.98 -16.09 -9.68
C PRO A 504 4.78 -14.75 -8.97
N ILE A 505 5.89 -14.11 -8.57
CA ILE A 505 5.87 -12.77 -7.96
C ILE A 505 6.69 -11.76 -8.77
N CYS A 506 7.67 -12.23 -9.56
CA CYS A 506 8.46 -11.39 -10.45
C CYS A 506 8.94 -12.19 -11.66
N LEU A 507 8.98 -11.56 -12.83
CA LEU A 507 9.47 -12.14 -14.07
C LEU A 507 10.76 -11.45 -14.49
N VAL A 508 11.70 -12.25 -15.03
CA VAL A 508 12.84 -11.76 -15.79
C VAL A 508 12.62 -12.12 -17.25
N LEU A 509 12.47 -11.12 -18.10
CA LEU A 509 12.30 -11.29 -19.54
C LEU A 509 13.62 -11.02 -20.25
N GLN A 510 13.86 -11.73 -21.34
CA GLN A 510 14.91 -11.43 -22.32
C GLN A 510 14.26 -10.94 -23.61
N ARG A 511 14.77 -9.85 -24.18
CA ARG A 511 14.26 -9.35 -25.45
C ARG A 511 14.64 -10.28 -26.60
N ILE A 512 13.68 -10.66 -27.41
CA ILE A 512 13.89 -11.57 -28.54
C ILE A 512 14.26 -10.78 -29.80
N ASP A 513 13.59 -9.64 -30.03
CA ASP A 513 13.74 -8.81 -31.22
C ASP A 513 13.38 -7.34 -30.93
N THR A 514 13.48 -6.51 -31.95
CA THR A 514 13.15 -5.07 -31.94
C THR A 514 12.05 -4.68 -32.93
N CYS A 515 11.27 -5.68 -33.39
CA CYS A 515 10.23 -5.46 -34.40
C CYS A 515 9.17 -4.44 -33.97
N ASP A 516 8.82 -4.42 -32.68
CA ASP A 516 7.91 -3.45 -32.08
C ASP A 516 8.45 -2.01 -32.17
N LEU A 517 9.75 -1.80 -31.89
CA LEU A 517 10.39 -0.47 -31.95
C LEU A 517 10.47 0.05 -33.38
N TYR A 518 10.98 -0.78 -34.30
CA TYR A 518 11.09 -0.40 -35.70
C TYR A 518 9.73 -0.24 -36.35
N GLY A 519 8.76 -1.12 -36.05
CA GLY A 519 7.40 -1.01 -36.54
C GLY A 519 6.74 0.30 -36.11
N ARG A 520 6.90 0.71 -34.84
CA ARG A 520 6.46 2.02 -34.36
C ARG A 520 7.18 3.16 -35.07
N GLY A 521 8.50 3.03 -35.29
CA GLY A 521 9.30 4.01 -36.02
C GLY A 521 8.82 4.23 -37.46
N TYR A 522 8.52 3.15 -38.19
CA TYR A 522 7.94 3.24 -39.53
C TYR A 522 6.56 3.88 -39.51
N LEU A 523 5.73 3.54 -38.50
CA LEU A 523 4.40 4.14 -38.35
C LEU A 523 4.48 5.65 -38.06
N ALA A 524 5.45 6.09 -37.27
CA ALA A 524 5.70 7.51 -37.00
C ALA A 524 6.13 8.26 -38.28
N ASN A 525 6.87 7.59 -39.16
CA ASN A 525 7.29 8.12 -40.46
C ASN A 525 6.24 7.94 -41.56
N ASN A 526 5.02 7.50 -41.21
CA ASN A 526 3.90 7.22 -42.11
C ASN A 526 4.15 6.13 -43.17
N ASP A 527 5.14 5.26 -42.93
CA ASP A 527 5.40 4.05 -43.70
C ASP A 527 4.56 2.89 -43.14
N VAL A 528 3.27 2.94 -43.42
CA VAL A 528 2.28 2.06 -42.77
C VAL A 528 2.47 0.59 -43.16
N GLN A 529 2.91 0.29 -44.38
CA GLN A 529 3.04 -1.10 -44.86
C GLN A 529 4.19 -1.82 -44.12
N ASN A 530 5.36 -1.22 -44.06
CA ASN A 530 6.50 -1.79 -43.33
C ASN A 530 6.24 -1.83 -41.82
N ALA A 531 5.48 -0.85 -41.28
CA ALA A 531 5.04 -0.86 -39.86
C ALA A 531 4.18 -2.10 -39.56
N ILE A 532 3.16 -2.40 -40.39
CA ILE A 532 2.26 -3.54 -40.17
C ILE A 532 3.05 -4.85 -40.15
N GLU A 533 3.96 -5.07 -41.13
CA GLU A 533 4.72 -6.31 -41.21
C GLU A 533 5.56 -6.56 -39.93
N LEU A 534 6.29 -5.54 -39.46
CA LEU A 534 7.11 -5.65 -38.26
C LEU A 534 6.26 -5.79 -36.97
N LEU A 535 5.17 -5.05 -36.88
CA LEU A 535 4.30 -5.13 -35.69
C LEU A 535 3.56 -6.48 -35.62
N GLU A 536 3.18 -7.09 -36.75
CA GLU A 536 2.63 -8.45 -36.78
C GLU A 536 3.68 -9.47 -36.29
N MET A 537 4.95 -9.31 -36.69
CA MET A 537 6.04 -10.15 -36.20
C MET A 537 6.25 -9.96 -34.68
N ALA A 538 6.20 -8.72 -34.17
CA ALA A 538 6.29 -8.44 -32.77
C ALA A 538 5.20 -9.14 -31.94
N VAL A 539 3.93 -9.10 -32.41
CA VAL A 539 2.82 -9.80 -31.74
C VAL A 539 2.92 -11.32 -31.89
N TYR A 540 3.50 -11.83 -32.97
CA TYR A 540 3.77 -13.26 -33.11
C TYR A 540 4.78 -13.74 -32.07
N ASN A 541 5.85 -12.97 -31.84
CA ASN A 541 6.91 -13.28 -30.87
C ASN A 541 6.46 -13.07 -29.42
N ASP A 542 5.77 -11.97 -29.14
CA ASP A 542 5.13 -11.69 -27.83
C ASP A 542 3.62 -11.44 -28.01
N PRO A 543 2.78 -12.48 -27.88
CA PRO A 543 1.34 -12.36 -28.00
C PRO A 543 0.67 -11.46 -26.96
N THR A 544 1.39 -11.01 -25.94
CA THR A 544 0.93 -10.07 -24.92
C THR A 544 1.48 -8.66 -25.13
N ASN A 545 2.06 -8.36 -26.30
CA ASN A 545 2.57 -7.04 -26.63
C ASN A 545 1.42 -6.08 -26.99
N GLU A 546 0.83 -5.49 -25.96
CA GLU A 546 -0.30 -4.55 -26.06
C GLU A 546 0.04 -3.35 -26.96
N SER A 547 1.23 -2.80 -26.78
CA SER A 547 1.71 -1.64 -27.54
C SER A 547 1.80 -1.93 -29.05
N ALA A 548 2.26 -3.13 -29.43
CA ALA A 548 2.30 -3.53 -30.82
C ALA A 548 0.89 -3.72 -31.41
N MET A 549 -0.06 -4.28 -30.64
CA MET A 549 -1.46 -4.40 -31.07
C MET A 549 -2.14 -3.04 -31.23
N ILE A 550 -1.91 -2.10 -30.30
CA ILE A 550 -2.42 -0.72 -30.42
C ILE A 550 -1.88 -0.06 -31.71
N ASN A 551 -0.58 -0.19 -31.97
CA ASN A 551 0.04 0.37 -33.18
C ASN A 551 -0.51 -0.29 -34.46
N LEU A 552 -0.84 -1.60 -34.44
CA LEU A 552 -1.49 -2.30 -35.56
C LEU A 552 -2.92 -1.78 -35.78
N ILE A 553 -3.66 -1.50 -34.73
CA ILE A 553 -5.00 -0.90 -34.85
C ILE A 553 -4.88 0.50 -35.47
N ASP A 554 -3.95 1.35 -35.00
CA ASP A 554 -3.72 2.68 -35.58
C ASP A 554 -3.25 2.61 -37.04
N ALA A 555 -2.33 1.70 -37.38
CA ALA A 555 -1.84 1.49 -38.72
C ALA A 555 -2.99 1.14 -39.71
N ASN A 556 -3.86 0.20 -39.32
CA ASN A 556 -5.00 -0.21 -40.13
C ASN A 556 -6.09 0.87 -40.20
N LEU A 557 -6.26 1.68 -39.15
CA LEU A 557 -7.13 2.85 -39.20
C LEU A 557 -6.63 3.87 -40.24
N ARG A 558 -5.32 4.16 -40.29
CA ARG A 558 -4.74 5.12 -41.27
C ARG A 558 -4.98 4.73 -42.74
N ILE A 559 -4.97 3.42 -43.03
CA ILE A 559 -5.25 2.91 -44.40
C ILE A 559 -6.70 2.52 -44.59
N ASN A 560 -7.59 2.85 -43.64
CA ASN A 560 -9.02 2.55 -43.68
C ASN A 560 -9.34 1.03 -43.85
N ASN A 561 -8.48 0.16 -43.35
CA ASN A 561 -8.70 -1.30 -43.36
C ASN A 561 -9.47 -1.73 -42.11
N LYS A 562 -10.79 -1.58 -42.14
CA LYS A 562 -11.68 -1.86 -41.02
C LYS A 562 -11.65 -3.33 -40.56
N ASP A 563 -11.50 -4.27 -41.48
CA ASP A 563 -11.48 -5.70 -41.16
C ASP A 563 -10.24 -6.09 -40.39
N ALA A 564 -9.06 -5.63 -40.80
CA ALA A 564 -7.83 -5.84 -40.07
C ALA A 564 -7.80 -5.08 -38.72
N MET A 565 -8.35 -3.86 -38.67
CA MET A 565 -8.54 -3.12 -37.44
C MET A 565 -9.36 -3.95 -36.42
N LYS A 566 -10.51 -4.51 -36.84
CA LYS A 566 -11.35 -5.35 -35.99
C LYS A 566 -10.62 -6.61 -35.51
N LYS A 567 -9.90 -7.29 -36.40
CA LYS A 567 -9.08 -8.45 -36.06
C LYS A 567 -8.13 -8.15 -34.89
N TRP A 568 -7.44 -7.01 -34.92
CA TRP A 568 -6.49 -6.65 -33.88
C TRP A 568 -7.15 -6.16 -32.60
N ILE A 569 -8.28 -5.48 -32.68
CA ILE A 569 -9.11 -5.14 -31.51
C ILE A 569 -9.57 -6.42 -30.81
N ASP A 570 -10.13 -7.40 -31.56
CA ASP A 570 -10.59 -8.66 -30.98
C ASP A 570 -9.45 -9.44 -30.35
N ARG A 571 -8.28 -9.43 -31.01
CA ARG A 571 -7.08 -10.09 -30.48
C ARG A 571 -6.60 -9.44 -29.18
N PHE A 572 -6.63 -8.12 -29.10
CA PHE A 572 -6.26 -7.38 -27.88
C PHE A 572 -7.25 -7.70 -26.75
N LEU A 573 -8.54 -7.63 -27.01
CA LEU A 573 -9.58 -7.89 -26.02
C LEU A 573 -9.71 -9.38 -25.64
N GLU A 574 -9.21 -10.32 -26.43
CA GLU A 574 -9.05 -11.72 -26.01
C GLU A 574 -8.06 -11.85 -24.84
N ILE A 575 -7.02 -11.01 -24.81
CA ILE A 575 -5.93 -11.06 -23.83
C ILE A 575 -6.25 -10.17 -22.62
N ALA A 576 -6.74 -8.95 -22.89
CA ALA A 576 -7.06 -7.94 -21.88
C ALA A 576 -8.50 -7.39 -22.10
N PRO A 577 -9.54 -8.16 -21.71
CA PRO A 577 -10.94 -7.80 -21.99
C PRO A 577 -11.40 -6.48 -21.35
N ARG A 578 -10.72 -6.04 -20.29
CA ARG A 578 -11.04 -4.80 -19.57
C ARG A 578 -10.01 -3.70 -19.78
N ASP A 579 -9.10 -3.86 -20.75
CA ASP A 579 -8.15 -2.80 -21.04
C ASP A 579 -8.86 -1.55 -21.56
N ASP A 580 -8.48 -0.40 -21.00
CA ASP A 580 -9.12 0.90 -21.28
C ASP A 580 -8.94 1.30 -22.75
N VAL A 581 -7.71 1.12 -23.26
CA VAL A 581 -7.33 1.54 -24.63
C VAL A 581 -7.92 0.59 -25.66
N GLY A 582 -7.88 -0.72 -25.40
CA GLY A 582 -8.48 -1.73 -26.25
C GLY A 582 -9.98 -1.52 -26.44
N ASN A 583 -10.68 -1.28 -25.32
CA ASN A 583 -12.12 -0.99 -25.36
C ASN A 583 -12.43 0.38 -25.98
N TYR A 584 -11.56 1.38 -25.80
CA TYR A 584 -11.68 2.67 -26.49
C TYR A 584 -11.63 2.48 -28.02
N TYR A 585 -10.68 1.71 -28.54
CA TYR A 585 -10.61 1.41 -29.96
C TYR A 585 -11.81 0.58 -30.46
N ASN A 586 -12.34 -0.31 -29.61
CA ASN A 586 -13.58 -1.02 -29.93
C ASN A 586 -14.78 -0.06 -30.04
N ALA A 587 -14.94 0.85 -29.09
CA ALA A 587 -15.97 1.88 -29.15
C ALA A 587 -15.80 2.76 -30.39
N TYR A 588 -14.57 3.15 -30.71
CA TYR A 588 -14.27 3.92 -31.93
C TYR A 588 -14.63 3.14 -33.20
N TYR A 589 -14.30 1.84 -33.27
CA TYR A 589 -14.66 0.96 -34.39
C TYR A 589 -16.18 0.87 -34.56
N GLN A 590 -16.94 0.69 -33.47
CA GLN A 590 -18.41 0.65 -33.52
C GLN A 590 -18.99 1.96 -34.08
N ASN A 591 -18.45 3.10 -33.66
CA ASN A 591 -18.90 4.40 -34.17
C ASN A 591 -18.64 4.56 -35.69
N ILE A 592 -17.44 4.24 -36.20
CA ILE A 592 -17.11 4.37 -37.62
C ILE A 592 -17.82 3.34 -38.52
N THR A 593 -18.41 2.31 -37.90
CA THR A 593 -19.28 1.31 -38.59
C THR A 593 -20.77 1.62 -38.43
N GLY A 594 -21.14 2.71 -37.76
CA GLY A 594 -22.51 3.18 -37.60
C GLY A 594 -23.24 2.65 -36.35
N ASN A 595 -22.60 1.85 -35.50
CA ASN A 595 -23.18 1.29 -34.28
C ASN A 595 -22.99 2.25 -33.08
N ASN A 596 -23.61 3.43 -33.13
CA ASN A 596 -23.43 4.47 -32.12
C ASN A 596 -23.92 4.05 -30.74
N ASP A 597 -24.98 3.26 -30.63
CA ASP A 597 -25.50 2.77 -29.34
C ASP A 597 -24.50 1.84 -28.65
N GLU A 598 -23.82 0.98 -29.41
CA GLU A 598 -22.79 0.11 -28.88
C GLU A 598 -21.52 0.89 -28.51
N ALA A 599 -21.15 1.90 -29.31
CA ALA A 599 -20.06 2.82 -28.96
C ALA A 599 -20.32 3.57 -27.64
N GLU A 600 -21.56 4.05 -27.46
CA GLU A 600 -22.00 4.66 -26.20
C GLU A 600 -21.91 3.69 -25.02
N ARG A 601 -22.43 2.46 -25.19
CA ARG A 601 -22.43 1.43 -24.15
C ARG A 601 -21.00 1.11 -23.67
N ILE A 602 -20.10 0.83 -24.60
CA ILE A 602 -18.70 0.51 -24.29
C ILE A 602 -18.02 1.69 -23.59
N SER A 603 -18.23 2.92 -24.08
CA SER A 603 -17.62 4.10 -23.45
C SER A 603 -18.08 4.31 -22.02
N LYS A 604 -19.36 4.07 -21.73
CA LYS A 604 -19.89 4.12 -20.36
C LYS A 604 -19.30 3.04 -19.48
N GLU A 605 -19.12 1.84 -20.00
CA GLU A 605 -18.45 0.74 -19.26
C GLU A 605 -17.00 1.10 -18.92
N ILE A 606 -16.25 1.69 -19.86
CA ILE A 606 -14.90 2.17 -19.58
C ILE A 606 -14.92 3.18 -18.42
N ILE A 607 -15.82 4.16 -18.46
CA ILE A 607 -15.95 5.19 -17.44
C ILE A 607 -16.32 4.58 -16.07
N GLU A 608 -17.15 3.54 -16.05
CA GLU A 608 -17.56 2.87 -14.81
C GLU A 608 -16.39 2.16 -14.12
N TYR A 609 -15.55 1.42 -14.86
CA TYR A 609 -14.43 0.70 -14.24
C TYR A 609 -13.12 1.52 -14.18
N ASN A 610 -12.94 2.52 -15.02
CA ASN A 610 -11.84 3.48 -14.96
C ASN A 610 -12.32 4.92 -15.14
N PRO A 611 -12.88 5.54 -14.10
CA PRO A 611 -13.42 6.89 -14.18
C PRO A 611 -12.38 8.00 -14.42
N ARG A 612 -11.10 7.65 -14.53
CA ARG A 612 -10.01 8.59 -14.89
C ARG A 612 -9.48 8.43 -16.31
N PHE A 613 -10.08 7.59 -17.13
CA PHE A 613 -9.70 7.44 -18.52
C PHE A 613 -10.33 8.52 -19.40
N SER A 614 -9.63 9.65 -19.54
CA SER A 614 -10.13 10.87 -20.19
C SER A 614 -10.63 10.66 -21.63
N LEU A 615 -9.99 9.77 -22.39
CA LEU A 615 -10.36 9.51 -23.79
C LEU A 615 -11.79 8.98 -23.92
N ALA A 616 -12.29 8.20 -22.94
CA ALA A 616 -13.65 7.69 -22.98
C ALA A 616 -14.69 8.82 -22.87
N TYR A 617 -14.45 9.80 -21.99
CA TYR A 617 -15.34 10.97 -21.84
C TYR A 617 -15.37 11.81 -23.11
N MET A 618 -14.20 12.08 -23.69
CA MET A 618 -14.11 12.90 -24.89
C MET A 618 -14.77 12.22 -26.08
N PHE A 619 -14.55 10.92 -26.20
CA PHE A 619 -15.15 10.14 -27.26
C PHE A 619 -16.67 10.05 -27.10
N LEU A 620 -17.17 9.79 -25.88
CA LEU A 620 -18.59 9.74 -25.59
C LEU A 620 -19.27 11.09 -25.84
N SER A 621 -18.63 12.20 -25.45
CA SER A 621 -19.11 13.55 -25.77
C SER A 621 -19.17 13.79 -27.29
N MET A 622 -18.19 13.31 -28.03
CA MET A 622 -18.21 13.35 -29.51
C MET A 622 -19.40 12.56 -30.08
N VAL A 623 -19.62 11.34 -29.59
CA VAL A 623 -20.78 10.50 -30.05
C VAL A 623 -22.09 11.21 -29.77
N TYR A 624 -22.29 11.80 -28.57
CA TYR A 624 -23.47 12.58 -28.25
C TYR A 624 -23.63 13.82 -29.11
N THR A 625 -22.53 14.51 -29.40
CA THR A 625 -22.54 15.70 -30.29
C THR A 625 -22.99 15.32 -31.70
N LEU A 626 -22.50 14.20 -32.24
CA LEU A 626 -22.93 13.68 -33.55
C LEU A 626 -24.42 13.31 -33.56
N GLN A 627 -24.95 12.80 -32.48
CA GLN A 627 -26.36 12.49 -32.29
C GLN A 627 -27.22 13.73 -31.94
N LYS A 628 -26.64 14.93 -31.85
CA LYS A 628 -27.28 16.18 -31.42
C LYS A 628 -27.84 16.16 -29.99
N ARG A 629 -27.30 15.27 -29.15
CA ARG A 629 -27.61 15.15 -27.71
C ARG A 629 -26.66 16.07 -26.91
N TYR A 630 -26.77 17.36 -27.11
CA TYR A 630 -25.79 18.33 -26.68
C TYR A 630 -25.69 18.48 -25.17
N ASP A 631 -26.82 18.42 -24.47
CA ASP A 631 -26.83 18.52 -22.99
C ASP A 631 -26.10 17.34 -22.36
N GLU A 632 -26.23 16.13 -22.92
CA GLU A 632 -25.50 14.97 -22.47
C GLU A 632 -24.00 15.05 -22.83
N ALA A 633 -23.68 15.61 -23.99
CA ALA A 633 -22.30 15.86 -24.41
C ALA A 633 -21.58 16.86 -23.48
N GLU A 634 -22.26 17.90 -23.05
CA GLU A 634 -21.77 18.88 -22.08
C GLU A 634 -21.60 18.24 -20.70
N ASN A 635 -22.65 17.59 -20.18
CA ASN A 635 -22.63 16.98 -18.85
C ASN A 635 -21.53 15.94 -18.68
N ILE A 636 -21.28 15.09 -19.70
CA ILE A 636 -20.23 14.06 -19.59
C ILE A 636 -18.83 14.70 -19.54
N ILE A 637 -18.59 15.79 -20.23
CA ILE A 637 -17.32 16.52 -20.15
C ILE A 637 -17.17 17.23 -18.79
N LEU A 638 -18.21 17.88 -18.31
CA LEU A 638 -18.16 18.54 -17.00
C LEU A 638 -17.86 17.53 -15.87
N SER A 639 -18.40 16.31 -15.97
CA SER A 639 -18.15 15.27 -14.96
C SER A 639 -16.68 14.81 -14.84
N THR A 640 -15.82 15.11 -15.81
CA THR A 640 -14.37 14.82 -15.74
C THR A 640 -13.72 15.51 -14.53
N VAL A 641 -14.24 16.67 -14.13
CA VAL A 641 -13.75 17.43 -12.97
C VAL A 641 -13.90 16.62 -11.68
N ASP A 642 -14.94 15.79 -11.56
CA ASP A 642 -15.21 15.00 -10.35
C ASP A 642 -14.13 13.94 -10.07
N TYR A 643 -13.37 13.60 -11.11
CA TYR A 643 -12.27 12.62 -11.04
C TYR A 643 -10.87 13.25 -11.23
N ASP A 644 -10.76 14.57 -11.15
CA ASP A 644 -9.51 15.33 -11.33
C ASP A 644 -8.82 15.05 -12.68
N ILE A 645 -9.60 14.85 -13.75
CA ILE A 645 -9.10 14.69 -15.11
C ILE A 645 -8.73 16.07 -15.67
N TYR A 646 -7.57 16.17 -16.27
CA TYR A 646 -6.95 17.42 -16.72
C TYR A 646 -7.83 18.27 -17.63
N ASP A 647 -7.87 19.56 -17.30
CA ASP A 647 -8.79 20.57 -17.72
C ASP A 647 -8.71 20.93 -19.21
N GLU A 648 -7.50 20.93 -19.82
CA GLU A 648 -7.29 21.53 -21.12
C GLU A 648 -7.99 20.77 -22.26
N GLN A 649 -7.95 19.43 -22.22
CA GLN A 649 -8.62 18.62 -23.24
C GLN A 649 -10.13 18.64 -23.07
N ALA A 650 -10.61 18.61 -21.83
CA ALA A 650 -12.03 18.70 -21.50
C ALA A 650 -12.60 20.06 -21.93
N ALA A 651 -11.92 21.16 -21.63
CA ALA A 651 -12.31 22.50 -22.06
C ALA A 651 -12.36 22.60 -23.60
N ARG A 652 -11.36 22.08 -24.32
CA ARG A 652 -11.36 22.04 -25.79
C ARG A 652 -12.53 21.25 -26.37
N GLN A 653 -12.88 20.12 -25.75
CA GLN A 653 -14.03 19.32 -26.19
C GLN A 653 -15.34 20.06 -25.94
N LEU A 654 -15.47 20.76 -24.80
CA LEU A 654 -16.65 21.56 -24.50
C LEU A 654 -16.86 22.68 -25.51
N VAL A 655 -15.77 23.36 -25.94
CA VAL A 655 -15.80 24.33 -27.03
C VAL A 655 -16.34 23.70 -28.34
N ARG A 656 -15.96 22.45 -28.65
CA ARG A 656 -16.49 21.76 -29.85
C ARG A 656 -18.00 21.49 -29.73
N VAL A 657 -18.48 21.15 -28.53
CA VAL A 657 -19.91 20.93 -28.29
C VAL A 657 -20.68 22.24 -28.51
N TYR A 658 -20.19 23.38 -27.95
CA TYR A 658 -20.83 24.68 -28.08
C TYR A 658 -20.83 25.18 -29.54
N ASN A 659 -19.71 24.97 -30.27
CA ASN A 659 -19.67 25.26 -31.71
C ASN A 659 -20.72 24.45 -32.49
N ALA A 660 -20.88 23.17 -32.16
CA ALA A 660 -21.89 22.31 -32.85
C ALA A 660 -23.31 22.74 -32.53
N GLN A 661 -23.55 23.36 -31.36
CA GLN A 661 -24.83 23.98 -30.97
C GLN A 661 -25.03 25.37 -31.56
N GLN A 662 -24.03 25.97 -32.17
CA GLN A 662 -24.03 27.38 -32.58
C GLN A 662 -24.18 28.36 -31.38
N LYS A 663 -23.77 27.95 -30.19
CA LYS A 663 -23.71 28.78 -28.99
C LYS A 663 -22.42 29.58 -28.95
N ASP A 664 -22.40 30.64 -28.13
CA ASP A 664 -21.17 31.41 -27.89
C ASP A 664 -20.11 30.55 -27.23
N ILE A 665 -18.92 30.48 -27.83
CA ILE A 665 -17.79 29.69 -27.35
C ILE A 665 -17.28 30.18 -25.99
N SER A 666 -17.41 31.47 -25.73
CA SER A 666 -16.97 32.08 -24.48
C SER A 666 -17.78 31.57 -23.25
N GLU A 667 -19.01 31.11 -23.47
CA GLU A 667 -19.83 30.48 -22.43
C GLU A 667 -19.33 29.08 -22.06
N ALA A 668 -18.60 28.38 -22.95
CA ALA A 668 -18.06 27.07 -22.65
C ALA A 668 -17.03 27.09 -21.51
N GLU A 669 -16.12 28.09 -21.51
CA GLU A 669 -15.15 28.24 -20.42
C GLU A 669 -15.82 28.63 -19.11
N LEU A 670 -16.82 29.51 -19.17
CA LEU A 670 -17.57 29.91 -18.00
C LEU A 670 -18.32 28.72 -17.37
N SER A 671 -18.99 27.89 -18.19
CA SER A 671 -19.66 26.67 -17.74
C SER A 671 -18.68 25.71 -17.05
N TYR A 672 -17.51 25.52 -17.65
CA TYR A 672 -16.47 24.66 -17.07
C TYR A 672 -15.95 25.18 -15.72
N TYR A 673 -15.59 26.45 -15.63
CA TYR A 673 -15.05 27.06 -14.41
C TYR A 673 -16.09 27.11 -13.29
N ASP A 674 -17.37 27.38 -13.61
CA ASP A 674 -18.45 27.35 -12.63
C ASP A 674 -18.67 25.96 -12.06
N TYR A 675 -18.73 24.93 -12.95
CA TYR A 675 -18.85 23.54 -12.51
C TYR A 675 -17.66 23.10 -11.67
N ALA A 676 -16.44 23.40 -12.11
CA ALA A 676 -15.22 23.04 -11.41
C ALA A 676 -15.16 23.67 -10.01
N SER A 677 -15.46 24.97 -9.90
CA SER A 677 -15.53 25.65 -8.60
C SER A 677 -16.49 24.97 -7.64
N LYS A 678 -17.72 24.67 -8.09
CA LYS A 678 -18.75 24.01 -7.29
C LYS A 678 -18.41 22.56 -6.92
N SER A 679 -17.81 21.80 -7.84
CA SER A 679 -17.40 20.41 -7.60
C SER A 679 -16.28 20.35 -6.58
N TYR A 680 -15.24 21.16 -6.73
CA TYR A 680 -14.12 21.19 -5.79
C TYR A 680 -14.54 21.68 -4.39
N ASP A 681 -15.47 22.65 -4.29
CA ASP A 681 -16.01 23.11 -3.01
C ASP A 681 -16.76 21.97 -2.28
N ARG A 682 -17.64 21.25 -3.00
CA ARG A 682 -18.36 20.08 -2.45
C ARG A 682 -17.42 18.99 -1.94
N ARG A 683 -16.27 18.80 -2.57
CA ARG A 683 -15.23 17.83 -2.19
C ARG A 683 -14.26 18.36 -1.13
N GLY A 684 -14.45 19.59 -0.64
CA GLY A 684 -13.60 20.21 0.38
C GLY A 684 -12.24 20.69 -0.11
N LYS A 685 -11.96 20.66 -1.42
CA LYS A 685 -10.73 21.14 -2.06
C LYS A 685 -10.74 22.65 -2.25
N LYS A 686 -10.74 23.40 -1.15
CA LYS A 686 -10.99 24.86 -1.12
C LYS A 686 -10.06 25.67 -2.03
N GLU A 687 -8.77 25.35 -2.08
CA GLU A 687 -7.82 26.08 -2.92
C GLU A 687 -8.15 25.96 -4.42
N LEU A 688 -8.50 24.76 -4.86
CA LEU A 688 -8.94 24.54 -6.25
C LEU A 688 -10.28 25.24 -6.52
N ALA A 689 -11.24 25.15 -5.59
CA ALA A 689 -12.51 25.84 -5.72
C ALA A 689 -12.32 27.36 -5.87
N GLU A 690 -11.47 27.98 -5.05
CA GLU A 690 -11.14 29.39 -5.14
C GLU A 690 -10.39 29.75 -6.43
N LYS A 691 -9.47 28.87 -6.90
CA LYS A 691 -8.77 29.03 -8.19
C LYS A 691 -9.78 29.13 -9.34
N TYR A 692 -10.71 28.16 -9.42
CA TYR A 692 -11.68 28.14 -10.52
C TYR A 692 -12.73 29.25 -10.40
N LYS A 693 -13.09 29.65 -9.19
CA LYS A 693 -13.93 30.83 -8.98
C LYS A 693 -13.29 32.11 -9.49
N ARG A 694 -11.98 32.28 -9.25
CA ARG A 694 -11.24 33.43 -9.80
C ARG A 694 -11.21 33.40 -11.33
N LEU A 695 -10.90 32.24 -11.93
CA LEU A 695 -10.90 32.07 -13.39
C LEU A 695 -12.27 32.41 -13.99
N TYR A 696 -13.36 31.98 -13.35
CA TYR A 696 -14.72 32.31 -13.76
C TYR A 696 -14.94 33.82 -13.77
N GLU A 697 -14.63 34.52 -12.68
CA GLU A 697 -14.81 35.98 -12.58
C GLU A 697 -13.90 36.75 -13.57
N GLU A 698 -12.65 36.32 -13.74
CA GLU A 698 -11.75 36.93 -14.72
C GLU A 698 -12.24 36.77 -16.16
N THR A 699 -12.75 35.61 -16.52
CA THR A 699 -13.30 35.33 -17.87
C THR A 699 -14.58 36.12 -18.10
N LYS A 700 -15.46 36.16 -17.09
CA LYS A 700 -16.72 36.92 -17.14
C LYS A 700 -16.48 38.44 -17.29
N ASN A 701 -15.44 38.97 -16.65
CA ASN A 701 -15.12 40.40 -16.75
C ASN A 701 -14.43 40.78 -18.08
N LYS A 702 -13.93 39.83 -18.85
CA LYS A 702 -13.35 40.03 -20.18
C LYS A 702 -14.38 40.00 -21.32
N GLN A 703 -15.57 39.49 -21.05
CA GLN A 703 -16.72 39.52 -21.95
C GLN A 703 -17.49 40.82 -21.80
#